data_0b739104f7ae20af3e7055271e1b03ea
#
_entry.id   0b739104f7ae20af3e7055271e1b03ea
#
_cell.length_a   1.000
_cell.length_b   1.000
_cell.length_c   1.000
_cell.angle_alpha   90.00
_cell.angle_beta   90.00
_cell.angle_gamma   90.00
#
_symmetry.space_group_name_H-M   'P 1'
#
loop_
_entity.id
_entity.type
_entity.pdbx_description
1 polymer ?
#
loop_
_entity_poly.entity_id
_entity_poly.type
_entity_poly.pdbx_seq_one_letter_code
_entity_poly.pdbx_strand_id
1 'polypeptide(L)'
;MKVFRADVTQEQVPLLLAVGQDGHELGEQVPDKGTATVEVYLTDRQAETLEKKGVDLTEHTLSARTAERVEAAADGVFRPYSGSGGLEEEILRTAQQNPGLTKVVSIGKTVRGQDILALKLTKNAKKSKDGSKPSVLYMSNQHAREWITPEMTRRLMHHYLDNYAKDRRIKKIVDSTELWFVLSANPDGYDYTFQDPANRLWRKNLRDVNGDGVISTGDGVDLNRNFAYKWGYDDEGSSPNPTSQTYRGASPGSEPETKAIDAFQKRIGFTYGINYHSAAELLLYGVGWQVATNTPDDVLYKALAGTPDNSAIPGYHPQVSSELYTTNGEADGHAANVNGMAMFTPEMSTCQTVSAVDPDDEWNAGDCQSGFNFPDDEKLIQQEFAKNIPFALSVAETAAHPDRPSSAVGLEAADFTPAPFTTSYSRGADQEVSVVVRKAVRDKELKYRVNGGRTHDMALRPWQGGETYGGEDNLYFDEYRAKVKDGSPGDKVEVWFTGETRQGKKVSSEHFTYTIAERPRADVLVVAEEGAKATQTRTYVDALEASGRRAAVWDVATQGAPDALGVLGHFDTVVHYTGAATPGNATQLQLRAFLNEGGRLIEAGEQAGGSVDLGDGTPSDDFSQYYLGAYTRTSTSGATGFTGSGKLAGTAGALGGAPGNPLDTAGTYSVTSDELDPAAYPQFASAGAGEFAGTVNPYGPYAGDWMVAAVHTDDAYKRLTRTVDLTGVTASDRPTLRTQLLWDTERGYDHALVEAHVTGADEWTTLPENGGATGTAVPAECAAGFYVGEHPWLEHYLTLSDDGCAATGTTGQWNSLTGSSGGWKQVEFDLSAYAGKSVEVSISYVTDPGSGGRGVLADEASLVTGGTATGTEGFETSLGAWRVAGPPAGSPAVLKDWARTGTLFQTYGAVTTDDTVLLGFGLEHLTAPADRAALLRRALGALDE
;
A
#
# COMPACT_ATOMS: atom_id res chain seq x y z
N MET A 1 21.29 4.30 -11.45
CA MET A 1 20.83 4.54 -10.06
C MET A 1 22.02 4.45 -9.13
N LYS A 2 22.03 5.24 -8.06
CA LYS A 2 23.07 5.26 -7.02
C LYS A 2 22.44 4.94 -5.69
N VAL A 3 23.25 4.56 -4.72
CA VAL A 3 22.80 4.30 -3.34
C VAL A 3 23.02 5.55 -2.51
N PHE A 4 22.01 5.95 -1.77
CA PHE A 4 22.09 7.02 -0.78
C PHE A 4 21.63 6.50 0.57
N ARG A 5 22.18 7.04 1.63
CA ARG A 5 21.65 6.95 2.98
C ARG A 5 20.89 8.22 3.27
N ALA A 6 19.63 8.08 3.66
CA ALA A 6 18.74 9.18 3.97
C ALA A 6 18.42 9.17 5.46
N ASP A 7 18.69 10.27 6.15
CA ASP A 7 18.24 10.47 7.53
C ASP A 7 16.86 11.14 7.48
N VAL A 8 15.80 10.37 7.68
CA VAL A 8 14.41 10.80 7.45
C VAL A 8 13.57 10.75 8.73
N THR A 9 12.62 11.68 8.83
CA THR A 9 11.53 11.66 9.80
C THR A 9 10.30 10.98 9.19
N GLN A 10 9.32 10.61 10.02
CA GLN A 10 8.04 10.05 9.55
C GLN A 10 7.33 10.97 8.54
N GLU A 11 7.45 12.29 8.71
CA GLU A 11 6.87 13.26 7.78
C GLU A 11 7.57 13.29 6.40
N GLN A 12 8.79 12.75 6.30
CA GLN A 12 9.56 12.70 5.06
C GLN A 12 9.43 11.37 4.31
N VAL A 13 8.88 10.32 4.94
CA VAL A 13 8.66 9.01 4.27
C VAL A 13 7.83 9.15 2.98
N PRO A 14 6.74 9.92 2.95
CA PRO A 14 5.99 10.13 1.71
C PRO A 14 6.81 10.73 0.56
N LEU A 15 7.86 11.50 0.86
CA LEU A 15 8.77 12.05 -0.15
C LEU A 15 9.58 10.96 -0.85
N LEU A 16 9.98 9.93 -0.09
CA LEU A 16 10.70 8.79 -0.63
C LEU A 16 9.78 7.89 -1.48
N LEU A 17 8.56 7.67 -1.01
CA LEU A 17 7.57 6.90 -1.76
C LEU A 17 7.19 7.61 -3.07
N ALA A 18 7.09 8.93 -3.05
CA ALA A 18 6.75 9.74 -4.21
C ALA A 18 7.81 9.69 -5.33
N VAL A 19 9.10 9.52 -4.99
CA VAL A 19 10.15 9.27 -5.99
C VAL A 19 10.27 7.79 -6.38
N GLY A 20 9.25 6.99 -6.03
CA GLY A 20 9.12 5.61 -6.46
C GLY A 20 9.93 4.59 -5.65
N GLN A 21 10.40 4.96 -4.45
CA GLN A 21 11.01 3.98 -3.56
C GLN A 21 9.97 2.98 -3.08
N ASP A 22 10.36 1.73 -2.95
CA ASP A 22 9.52 0.72 -2.32
C ASP A 22 9.57 0.91 -0.79
N GLY A 23 8.42 1.07 -0.14
CA GLY A 23 8.34 1.26 1.30
C GLY A 23 9.02 0.14 2.09
N HIS A 24 8.96 -1.09 1.57
CA HIS A 24 9.67 -2.25 2.09
C HIS A 24 11.20 -2.07 2.13
N GLU A 25 11.76 -1.44 1.10
CA GLU A 25 13.21 -1.28 0.95
C GLU A 25 13.77 -0.10 1.72
N LEU A 26 12.92 0.71 2.34
CA LEU A 26 13.35 1.81 3.21
C LEU A 26 13.95 1.31 4.53
N GLY A 27 13.90 0.00 4.79
CA GLY A 27 14.51 -0.60 5.97
C GLY A 27 13.67 -0.48 7.23
N GLU A 28 14.33 -0.43 8.41
CA GLU A 28 13.65 -0.30 9.68
C GLU A 28 12.72 0.91 9.70
N GLN A 29 11.57 0.74 10.34
CA GLN A 29 10.54 1.76 10.41
C GLN A 29 11.07 3.08 10.94
N VAL A 30 10.69 4.14 10.27
CA VAL A 30 10.99 5.49 10.71
C VAL A 30 10.10 5.81 11.91
N PRO A 31 10.65 6.09 13.10
CA PRO A 31 9.85 6.26 14.30
C PRO A 31 9.01 7.55 14.22
N ASP A 32 7.86 7.57 14.87
CA ASP A 32 6.96 8.75 14.96
C ASP A 32 7.66 10.03 15.45
N LYS A 33 8.73 9.88 16.21
CA LYS A 33 9.53 11.00 16.74
C LYS A 33 11.00 10.67 16.59
N GLY A 34 11.71 11.53 15.87
CA GLY A 34 13.13 11.38 15.61
C GLY A 34 13.40 11.10 14.14
N THR A 35 14.61 10.66 13.84
CA THR A 35 15.05 10.29 12.48
C THR A 35 15.49 8.84 12.48
N ALA A 36 15.27 8.15 11.37
CA ALA A 36 15.93 6.89 11.05
C ALA A 36 16.79 7.06 9.80
N THR A 37 17.87 6.31 9.72
CA THR A 37 18.68 6.22 8.51
C THR A 37 18.16 5.09 7.65
N VAL A 38 17.66 5.40 6.47
CA VAL A 38 17.18 4.43 5.47
C VAL A 38 18.08 4.44 4.25
N GLU A 39 18.16 3.32 3.54
CA GLU A 39 18.88 3.20 2.29
C GLU A 39 17.92 3.37 1.12
N VAL A 40 18.25 4.25 0.17
CA VAL A 40 17.41 4.58 -0.97
C VAL A 40 18.19 4.50 -2.28
N TYR A 41 17.51 4.08 -3.35
CA TYR A 41 18.08 3.86 -4.68
C TYR A 41 17.58 4.95 -5.61
N LEU A 42 18.42 5.94 -5.86
CA LEU A 42 18.07 7.17 -6.54
C LEU A 42 18.92 7.39 -7.79
N THR A 43 18.36 8.01 -8.79
CA THR A 43 19.13 8.73 -9.80
C THR A 43 19.72 9.99 -9.16
N ASP A 44 20.75 10.58 -9.74
CA ASP A 44 21.30 11.85 -9.26
C ASP A 44 20.21 12.90 -9.12
N ARG A 45 19.26 12.89 -10.02
CA ARG A 45 18.11 13.77 -10.04
C ARG A 45 17.16 13.55 -8.86
N GLN A 46 16.76 12.30 -8.60
CA GLN A 46 15.89 11.99 -7.45
C GLN A 46 16.57 12.35 -6.13
N ALA A 47 17.88 12.11 -6.03
CA ALA A 47 18.68 12.50 -4.88
C ALA A 47 18.68 14.02 -4.67
N GLU A 48 18.96 14.79 -5.72
CA GLU A 48 18.90 16.25 -5.65
C GLU A 48 17.52 16.77 -5.26
N THR A 49 16.46 16.13 -5.77
CA THR A 49 15.08 16.48 -5.43
C THR A 49 14.81 16.29 -3.94
N LEU A 50 15.19 15.15 -3.37
CA LEU A 50 15.01 14.85 -1.96
C LEU A 50 15.87 15.73 -1.04
N GLU A 51 17.14 16.00 -1.40
CA GLU A 51 18.01 16.91 -0.66
C GLU A 51 17.43 18.33 -0.56
N LYS A 52 16.87 18.82 -1.65
CA LYS A 52 16.22 20.12 -1.70
C LYS A 52 14.90 20.15 -0.90
N LYS A 53 14.23 19.02 -0.73
CA LYS A 53 13.07 18.85 0.17
C LYS A 53 13.48 18.68 1.65
N GLY A 54 14.77 18.81 1.93
CA GLY A 54 15.29 18.75 3.29
C GLY A 54 15.53 17.32 3.79
N VAL A 55 15.54 16.33 2.90
CA VAL A 55 16.02 15.00 3.22
C VAL A 55 17.55 15.05 3.22
N ASP A 56 18.15 14.64 4.32
CA ASP A 56 19.62 14.60 4.43
C ASP A 56 20.11 13.32 3.75
N LEU A 57 20.70 13.47 2.56
CA LEU A 57 21.20 12.39 1.75
C LEU A 57 22.73 12.35 1.77
N THR A 58 23.28 11.17 1.89
CA THR A 58 24.71 10.93 1.72
C THR A 58 24.92 9.82 0.71
N GLU A 59 25.55 10.14 -0.45
CA GLU A 59 25.87 9.11 -1.45
C GLU A 59 26.77 8.06 -0.82
N HIS A 60 26.33 6.81 -0.85
CA HIS A 60 27.08 5.69 -0.34
C HIS A 60 27.85 5.01 -1.46
N THR A 61 29.11 5.40 -1.62
CA THR A 61 30.00 4.86 -2.63
C THR A 61 30.79 3.67 -2.11
N LEU A 62 31.14 2.73 -3.00
CA LEU A 62 32.08 1.64 -2.69
C LEU A 62 33.41 2.19 -2.19
N SER A 63 34.00 1.55 -1.19
CA SER A 63 35.37 1.81 -0.82
C SER A 63 36.30 1.55 -2.02
N ALA A 64 37.41 2.28 -2.11
CA ALA A 64 38.40 2.05 -3.21
C ALA A 64 38.86 0.58 -3.27
N ARG A 65 39.00 -0.06 -2.09
CA ARG A 65 39.36 -1.48 -1.96
C ARG A 65 38.25 -2.39 -2.54
N THR A 66 37.02 -2.10 -2.24
CA THR A 66 35.87 -2.88 -2.72
C THR A 66 35.66 -2.67 -4.22
N ALA A 67 35.83 -1.45 -4.72
CA ALA A 67 35.77 -1.15 -6.16
C ALA A 67 36.84 -1.93 -6.94
N GLU A 68 38.10 -1.94 -6.46
CA GLU A 68 39.18 -2.75 -7.04
C GLU A 68 38.87 -4.26 -7.04
N ARG A 69 38.21 -4.78 -5.98
CA ARG A 69 37.81 -6.20 -5.92
C ARG A 69 36.72 -6.53 -6.91
N VAL A 70 35.68 -5.70 -6.99
CA VAL A 70 34.57 -5.86 -7.96
C VAL A 70 35.11 -5.82 -9.40
N GLU A 71 36.09 -4.92 -9.69
CA GLU A 71 36.71 -4.83 -10.99
C GLU A 71 37.66 -6.01 -11.29
N ALA A 72 38.28 -6.58 -10.26
CA ALA A 72 39.20 -7.72 -10.41
C ALA A 72 38.49 -9.09 -10.52
N ALA A 73 37.20 -9.17 -10.17
CA ALA A 73 36.44 -10.42 -10.12
C ALA A 73 35.98 -10.89 -11.51
N ALA A 74 36.93 -11.18 -12.39
CA ALA A 74 36.67 -11.75 -13.72
C ALA A 74 36.04 -13.18 -13.68
N ASP A 75 36.13 -13.87 -12.53
CA ASP A 75 35.59 -15.21 -12.28
C ASP A 75 34.70 -15.20 -11.01
N GLY A 76 33.92 -14.15 -10.79
CA GLY A 76 33.07 -13.98 -9.60
C GLY A 76 31.98 -15.02 -9.42
N VAL A 77 31.36 -15.04 -8.21
CA VAL A 77 30.23 -15.91 -7.87
C VAL A 77 29.03 -15.58 -8.75
N PHE A 78 28.78 -14.29 -8.97
CA PHE A 78 27.64 -13.81 -9.75
C PHE A 78 27.96 -13.73 -11.24
N ARG A 79 27.00 -14.12 -12.07
CA ARG A 79 27.14 -14.17 -13.51
C ARG A 79 25.81 -13.89 -14.21
N PRO A 80 25.79 -13.35 -15.43
CA PRO A 80 24.56 -13.06 -16.16
C PRO A 80 23.76 -14.33 -16.46
N TYR A 81 22.51 -14.16 -16.87
CA TYR A 81 21.68 -15.28 -17.33
C TYR A 81 22.17 -15.81 -18.68
N SER A 82 22.35 -14.94 -19.65
CA SER A 82 22.76 -15.27 -21.01
C SER A 82 24.28 -15.27 -21.21
N GLY A 83 24.69 -15.80 -22.35
CA GLY A 83 26.10 -15.80 -22.77
C GLY A 83 26.91 -16.98 -22.24
N SER A 84 28.21 -16.95 -22.60
CA SER A 84 29.14 -18.03 -22.22
C SER A 84 29.42 -18.01 -20.71
N GLY A 85 29.21 -19.14 -20.04
CA GLY A 85 29.34 -19.27 -18.59
C GLY A 85 28.12 -18.78 -17.80
N GLY A 86 27.07 -18.28 -18.46
CA GLY A 86 25.85 -17.80 -17.85
C GLY A 86 24.97 -18.91 -17.27
N LEU A 87 23.91 -18.49 -16.56
CA LEU A 87 22.97 -19.42 -15.89
C LEU A 87 22.23 -20.32 -16.88
N GLU A 88 21.86 -19.79 -18.06
CA GLU A 88 21.20 -20.55 -19.13
C GLU A 88 22.09 -21.72 -19.60
N GLU A 89 23.37 -21.46 -19.90
CA GLU A 89 24.33 -22.50 -20.29
C GLU A 89 24.49 -23.53 -19.19
N GLU A 90 24.55 -23.11 -17.93
CA GLU A 90 24.66 -24.02 -16.79
C GLU A 90 23.46 -24.94 -16.64
N ILE A 91 22.22 -24.42 -16.77
CA ILE A 91 20.99 -25.22 -16.74
C ILE A 91 21.04 -26.30 -17.83
N LEU A 92 21.38 -25.91 -19.06
CA LEU A 92 21.45 -26.83 -20.19
C LEU A 92 22.52 -27.89 -20.02
N ARG A 93 23.70 -27.50 -19.56
CA ARG A 93 24.83 -28.40 -19.26
C ARG A 93 24.49 -29.37 -18.12
N THR A 94 23.89 -28.87 -17.05
CA THR A 94 23.44 -29.68 -15.91
C THR A 94 22.45 -30.76 -16.34
N ALA A 95 21.51 -30.41 -17.21
CA ALA A 95 20.54 -31.36 -17.76
C ALA A 95 21.19 -32.41 -18.67
N GLN A 96 22.22 -32.05 -19.43
CA GLN A 96 22.97 -32.97 -20.28
C GLN A 96 23.80 -33.97 -19.43
N GLN A 97 24.40 -33.51 -18.34
CA GLN A 97 25.19 -34.32 -17.43
C GLN A 97 24.36 -35.29 -16.57
N ASN A 98 23.09 -34.93 -16.31
CA ASN A 98 22.18 -35.69 -15.44
C ASN A 98 20.92 -36.21 -16.16
N PRO A 99 21.02 -36.89 -17.34
CA PRO A 99 19.87 -37.20 -18.21
C PRO A 99 18.82 -38.14 -17.61
N GLY A 100 19.18 -38.86 -16.55
CA GLY A 100 18.29 -39.77 -15.81
C GLY A 100 17.42 -39.04 -14.77
N LEU A 101 17.87 -37.91 -14.31
CA LEU A 101 17.24 -37.15 -13.22
C LEU A 101 16.65 -35.81 -13.68
N THR A 102 17.07 -35.32 -14.84
CA THR A 102 16.74 -33.94 -15.25
C THR A 102 16.08 -33.86 -16.63
N LYS A 103 15.26 -32.82 -16.81
CA LYS A 103 14.66 -32.37 -18.06
C LYS A 103 14.53 -30.85 -18.02
N VAL A 104 14.97 -30.18 -19.08
CA VAL A 104 14.77 -28.72 -19.26
C VAL A 104 13.60 -28.47 -20.19
N VAL A 105 12.84 -27.42 -19.88
CA VAL A 105 11.80 -26.87 -20.73
C VAL A 105 11.87 -25.35 -20.74
N SER A 106 11.56 -24.72 -21.87
CA SER A 106 11.20 -23.30 -21.89
C SER A 106 9.76 -23.18 -21.44
N ILE A 107 9.50 -22.34 -20.46
CA ILE A 107 8.14 -22.07 -19.97
C ILE A 107 7.49 -20.89 -20.64
N GLY A 108 8.27 -20.04 -21.27
CA GLY A 108 7.85 -18.87 -22.02
C GLY A 108 9.03 -18.01 -22.44
N LYS A 109 8.71 -16.83 -22.91
CA LYS A 109 9.74 -15.85 -23.32
C LYS A 109 9.53 -14.53 -22.58
N THR A 110 10.61 -13.80 -22.39
CA THR A 110 10.64 -12.45 -21.83
C THR A 110 10.17 -11.41 -22.84
N VAL A 111 10.05 -10.16 -22.42
CA VAL A 111 9.75 -9.00 -23.29
C VAL A 111 10.72 -8.93 -24.49
N ARG A 112 12.02 -9.20 -24.28
CA ARG A 112 13.04 -9.17 -25.33
C ARG A 112 13.23 -10.51 -26.05
N GLY A 113 12.42 -11.51 -25.72
CA GLY A 113 12.36 -12.79 -26.42
C GLY A 113 13.34 -13.85 -25.92
N GLN A 114 14.02 -13.67 -24.78
CA GLN A 114 14.82 -14.70 -24.14
C GLN A 114 13.93 -15.84 -23.62
N ASP A 115 14.48 -17.06 -23.57
CA ASP A 115 13.77 -18.19 -23.00
C ASP A 115 13.85 -18.17 -21.47
N ILE A 116 12.70 -18.29 -20.82
CA ILE A 116 12.66 -18.56 -19.38
C ILE A 116 12.74 -20.08 -19.19
N LEU A 117 13.86 -20.55 -18.69
CA LEU A 117 14.11 -22.00 -18.56
C LEU A 117 13.70 -22.53 -17.19
N ALA A 118 13.03 -23.67 -17.19
CA ALA A 118 12.76 -24.45 -16.01
C ALA A 118 13.42 -25.83 -16.10
N LEU A 119 14.18 -26.22 -15.06
CA LEU A 119 14.76 -27.54 -14.94
C LEU A 119 13.91 -28.40 -14.01
N LYS A 120 13.33 -29.46 -14.54
CA LYS A 120 12.69 -30.54 -13.77
C LYS A 120 13.75 -31.48 -13.23
N LEU A 121 13.71 -31.78 -11.93
CA LEU A 121 14.57 -32.73 -11.25
C LEU A 121 13.70 -33.78 -10.55
N THR A 122 13.78 -34.99 -11.00
CA THR A 122 13.11 -36.16 -10.43
C THR A 122 13.65 -37.46 -11.06
N LYS A 123 13.46 -38.59 -10.42
CA LYS A 123 13.82 -39.86 -11.00
C LYS A 123 13.06 -40.14 -12.31
N ASN A 124 13.82 -40.47 -13.37
CA ASN A 124 13.31 -40.69 -14.72
C ASN A 124 12.60 -39.43 -15.31
N ALA A 125 13.13 -38.25 -15.08
CA ALA A 125 12.52 -36.96 -15.43
C ALA A 125 11.98 -36.87 -16.87
N LYS A 126 12.75 -37.38 -17.86
CA LYS A 126 12.34 -37.39 -19.29
C LYS A 126 11.18 -38.34 -19.60
N LYS A 127 10.97 -39.37 -18.77
CA LYS A 127 9.94 -40.40 -18.97
C LYS A 127 8.68 -40.14 -18.15
N SER A 128 8.80 -39.48 -17.01
CA SER A 128 7.66 -39.12 -16.17
C SER A 128 6.90 -37.95 -16.79
N LYS A 129 5.58 -38.09 -16.89
CA LYS A 129 4.70 -36.97 -17.33
C LYS A 129 4.86 -35.82 -16.32
N ASP A 130 4.93 -34.58 -16.82
CA ASP A 130 5.02 -33.40 -15.99
C ASP A 130 3.75 -33.26 -15.13
N GLY A 131 3.89 -32.96 -13.84
CA GLY A 131 2.81 -32.92 -12.87
C GLY A 131 2.24 -34.28 -12.46
N SER A 132 2.96 -35.37 -12.71
CA SER A 132 2.49 -36.73 -12.33
C SER A 132 2.82 -37.14 -10.92
N LYS A 133 3.66 -36.39 -10.23
CA LYS A 133 4.00 -36.54 -8.81
C LYS A 133 3.71 -35.25 -8.08
N PRO A 134 3.60 -35.26 -6.73
CA PRO A 134 3.64 -34.03 -5.95
C PRO A 134 4.82 -33.16 -6.40
N SER A 135 4.62 -31.88 -6.56
CA SER A 135 5.61 -31.02 -7.21
C SER A 135 5.87 -29.74 -6.42
N VAL A 136 7.12 -29.29 -6.46
CA VAL A 136 7.58 -28.06 -5.81
C VAL A 136 8.26 -27.18 -6.84
N LEU A 137 7.92 -25.89 -6.84
CA LEU A 137 8.59 -24.86 -7.61
C LEU A 137 9.60 -24.12 -6.72
N TYR A 138 10.84 -24.04 -7.17
CA TYR A 138 11.85 -23.11 -6.65
C TYR A 138 12.10 -22.08 -7.72
N MET A 139 11.72 -20.85 -7.44
CA MET A 139 11.83 -19.72 -8.36
C MET A 139 12.63 -18.59 -7.70
N SER A 140 13.26 -17.76 -8.49
CA SER A 140 14.02 -16.61 -8.02
C SER A 140 14.10 -15.52 -9.07
N ASN A 141 14.61 -14.36 -8.65
CA ASN A 141 14.96 -13.24 -9.50
C ASN A 141 13.79 -12.70 -10.35
N GLN A 142 12.65 -12.46 -9.72
CA GLN A 142 11.62 -11.60 -10.28
C GLN A 142 12.13 -10.15 -10.35
N HIS A 143 12.88 -9.74 -9.33
CA HIS A 143 13.55 -8.44 -9.30
C HIS A 143 15.01 -8.61 -9.71
N ALA A 144 15.41 -7.87 -10.72
CA ALA A 144 16.68 -8.09 -11.42
C ALA A 144 17.93 -7.84 -10.56
N ARG A 145 17.88 -6.91 -9.59
CA ARG A 145 19.01 -6.54 -8.72
C ARG A 145 19.34 -7.56 -7.61
N GLU A 146 18.47 -8.51 -7.39
CA GLU A 146 18.57 -9.51 -6.30
C GLU A 146 19.48 -10.68 -6.69
N TRP A 147 20.76 -10.40 -6.89
CA TRP A 147 21.73 -11.36 -7.45
C TRP A 147 21.96 -12.62 -6.61
N ILE A 148 21.73 -12.55 -5.29
CA ILE A 148 21.89 -13.70 -4.40
C ILE A 148 20.81 -14.78 -4.65
N THR A 149 19.63 -14.39 -5.14
CA THR A 149 18.50 -15.31 -5.28
C THR A 149 18.66 -16.36 -6.38
N PRO A 150 19.19 -16.06 -7.58
CA PRO A 150 19.59 -17.07 -8.56
C PRO A 150 20.64 -18.05 -8.01
N GLU A 151 21.63 -17.55 -7.24
CA GLU A 151 22.63 -18.38 -6.61
C GLU A 151 22.04 -19.35 -5.59
N MET A 152 21.03 -18.91 -4.80
CA MET A 152 20.31 -19.80 -3.91
C MET A 152 19.63 -20.95 -4.68
N THR A 153 18.86 -20.62 -5.70
CA THR A 153 18.11 -21.60 -6.51
C THR A 153 19.06 -22.54 -7.28
N ARG A 154 20.14 -22.01 -7.82
CA ARG A 154 21.19 -22.76 -8.52
C ARG A 154 21.88 -23.76 -7.59
N ARG A 155 22.34 -23.30 -6.43
CA ARG A 155 23.01 -24.13 -5.44
C ARG A 155 22.08 -25.22 -4.89
N LEU A 156 20.81 -24.92 -4.70
CA LEU A 156 19.82 -25.90 -4.27
C LEU A 156 19.61 -26.99 -5.32
N MET A 157 19.55 -26.65 -6.60
CA MET A 157 19.50 -27.61 -7.70
C MET A 157 20.71 -28.57 -7.67
N HIS A 158 21.91 -28.05 -7.52
CA HIS A 158 23.12 -28.87 -7.40
C HIS A 158 23.16 -29.67 -6.10
N HIS A 159 22.71 -29.09 -4.99
CA HIS A 159 22.65 -29.81 -3.72
C HIS A 159 21.81 -31.10 -3.82
N TYR A 160 20.67 -31.07 -4.49
CA TYR A 160 19.87 -32.28 -4.75
C TYR A 160 20.57 -33.25 -5.66
N LEU A 161 21.21 -32.79 -6.72
CA LEU A 161 21.92 -33.67 -7.68
C LEU A 161 23.14 -34.36 -7.05
N ASP A 162 23.99 -33.59 -6.38
CA ASP A 162 25.25 -34.09 -5.79
C ASP A 162 25.07 -35.03 -4.63
N ASN A 163 23.91 -34.89 -3.92
CA ASN A 163 23.59 -35.71 -2.76
C ASN A 163 22.57 -36.81 -3.06
N TYR A 164 22.02 -36.89 -4.28
CA TYR A 164 21.03 -37.91 -4.64
C TYR A 164 21.48 -39.34 -4.36
N ALA A 165 22.74 -39.67 -4.63
CA ALA A 165 23.31 -41.02 -4.38
C ALA A 165 23.86 -41.20 -2.96
N LYS A 166 24.08 -40.14 -2.20
CA LYS A 166 24.77 -40.11 -0.92
C LYS A 166 23.82 -39.97 0.28
N ASP A 167 22.73 -39.21 0.12
CA ASP A 167 21.78 -38.90 1.18
C ASP A 167 20.42 -39.60 0.93
N ARG A 168 19.97 -40.37 1.93
CA ARG A 168 18.69 -41.12 1.84
C ARG A 168 17.49 -40.20 1.83
N ARG A 169 17.56 -39.06 2.52
CA ARG A 169 16.50 -38.05 2.58
C ARG A 169 16.31 -37.44 1.21
N ILE A 170 17.40 -36.88 0.64
CA ILE A 170 17.40 -36.31 -0.71
C ILE A 170 16.96 -37.32 -1.76
N LYS A 171 17.49 -38.57 -1.68
CA LYS A 171 17.08 -39.61 -2.60
C LYS A 171 15.56 -39.87 -2.54
N LYS A 172 14.98 -39.93 -1.35
CA LYS A 172 13.55 -40.13 -1.16
C LYS A 172 12.75 -38.97 -1.79
N ILE A 173 13.16 -37.74 -1.55
CA ILE A 173 12.53 -36.55 -2.13
C ILE A 173 12.54 -36.64 -3.66
N VAL A 174 13.70 -36.78 -4.27
CA VAL A 174 13.86 -36.81 -5.73
C VAL A 174 13.15 -38.02 -6.38
N ASP A 175 13.08 -39.18 -5.69
CA ASP A 175 12.37 -40.36 -6.20
C ASP A 175 10.84 -40.18 -6.20
N SER A 176 10.27 -39.42 -5.23
CA SER A 176 8.82 -39.31 -5.00
C SER A 176 8.20 -37.98 -5.46
N THR A 177 9.01 -36.95 -5.69
CA THR A 177 8.56 -35.58 -5.96
C THR A 177 9.13 -35.05 -7.28
N GLU A 178 8.46 -34.14 -7.93
CA GLU A 178 9.01 -33.35 -9.03
C GLU A 178 9.46 -31.99 -8.49
N LEU A 179 10.76 -31.75 -8.52
CA LEU A 179 11.35 -30.47 -8.16
C LEU A 179 11.60 -29.68 -9.44
N TRP A 180 11.17 -28.45 -9.48
CA TRP A 180 11.34 -27.57 -10.64
C TRP A 180 12.09 -26.32 -10.22
N PHE A 181 13.09 -25.93 -11.01
CA PHE A 181 13.99 -24.82 -10.75
C PHE A 181 13.90 -23.81 -11.88
N VAL A 182 13.52 -22.57 -11.55
CA VAL A 182 13.56 -21.39 -12.42
C VAL A 182 14.56 -20.43 -11.81
N LEU A 183 15.78 -20.38 -12.37
CA LEU A 183 16.89 -19.60 -11.80
C LEU A 183 16.72 -18.09 -11.98
N SER A 184 15.98 -17.67 -13.00
CA SER A 184 15.56 -16.28 -13.16
C SER A 184 14.18 -16.24 -13.80
N ALA A 185 13.24 -15.58 -13.14
CA ALA A 185 11.93 -15.25 -13.69
C ALA A 185 11.98 -13.99 -14.58
N ASN A 186 13.08 -13.21 -14.51
CA ASN A 186 13.32 -11.97 -15.22
C ASN A 186 14.70 -11.96 -15.91
N PRO A 187 14.94 -12.85 -16.89
CA PRO A 187 16.25 -12.93 -17.57
C PRO A 187 16.72 -11.64 -18.20
N ASP A 188 15.82 -10.87 -18.84
CA ASP A 188 16.17 -9.61 -19.49
C ASP A 188 16.66 -8.56 -18.48
N GLY A 189 15.88 -8.34 -17.41
CA GLY A 189 16.26 -7.41 -16.35
C GLY A 189 17.55 -7.83 -15.66
N TYR A 190 17.71 -9.14 -15.39
CA TYR A 190 18.91 -9.65 -14.76
C TYR A 190 20.16 -9.41 -15.61
N ASP A 191 20.12 -9.74 -16.89
CA ASP A 191 21.24 -9.45 -17.82
C ASP A 191 21.53 -7.95 -17.92
N TYR A 192 20.50 -7.10 -17.84
CA TYR A 192 20.65 -5.65 -17.88
C TYR A 192 21.48 -5.12 -16.71
N THR A 193 21.36 -5.74 -15.53
CA THR A 193 22.14 -5.34 -14.33
C THR A 193 23.64 -5.62 -14.45
N PHE A 194 24.08 -6.43 -15.43
CA PHE A 194 25.48 -6.73 -15.71
C PHE A 194 26.08 -5.90 -16.85
N GLN A 195 25.25 -5.17 -17.62
CA GLN A 195 25.71 -4.44 -18.81
C GLN A 195 26.48 -3.17 -18.45
N ASP A 196 26.06 -2.48 -17.39
CA ASP A 196 26.65 -1.23 -16.92
C ASP A 196 26.49 -1.15 -15.40
N PRO A 197 27.49 -0.68 -14.63
CA PRO A 197 27.37 -0.47 -13.20
C PRO A 197 26.16 0.42 -12.79
N ALA A 198 25.80 1.39 -13.63
CA ALA A 198 24.61 2.23 -13.41
C ALA A 198 23.29 1.46 -13.44
N ASN A 199 23.26 0.27 -14.07
CA ASN A 199 22.08 -0.59 -14.13
C ASN A 199 22.02 -1.61 -13.01
N ARG A 200 23.08 -1.70 -12.18
CA ARG A 200 23.23 -2.76 -11.15
C ARG A 200 22.02 -2.90 -10.23
N LEU A 201 21.36 -1.81 -9.93
CA LEU A 201 20.22 -1.75 -9.01
C LEU A 201 18.86 -1.72 -9.72
N TRP A 202 18.80 -2.07 -10.99
CA TRP A 202 17.56 -2.20 -11.74
C TRP A 202 16.70 -3.33 -11.19
N ARG A 203 15.41 -3.04 -10.84
CA ARG A 203 14.46 -3.99 -10.23
C ARG A 203 13.56 -4.67 -11.26
N LYS A 204 12.92 -3.86 -12.11
CA LYS A 204 11.79 -4.24 -12.98
C LYS A 204 12.21 -5.11 -14.18
N ASN A 205 11.25 -5.56 -15.01
CA ASN A 205 11.57 -6.14 -16.30
C ASN A 205 12.01 -5.03 -17.30
N LEU A 206 12.20 -5.39 -18.57
CA LEU A 206 12.61 -4.41 -19.58
C LEU A 206 11.48 -4.06 -20.56
N ARG A 207 10.27 -3.82 -20.04
CA ARG A 207 9.18 -3.26 -20.82
C ARG A 207 9.49 -1.81 -21.16
N ASP A 208 9.59 -1.49 -22.44
CA ASP A 208 9.60 -0.12 -22.93
C ASP A 208 8.14 0.38 -22.86
N VAL A 209 7.83 1.19 -21.85
CA VAL A 209 6.45 1.60 -21.53
C VAL A 209 6.04 2.79 -22.40
N ASN A 210 6.96 3.71 -22.64
CA ASN A 210 6.73 4.91 -23.45
C ASN A 210 6.96 4.70 -24.95
N GLY A 211 7.62 3.60 -25.35
CA GLY A 211 7.87 3.23 -26.74
C GLY A 211 8.98 3.98 -27.43
N ASP A 212 9.90 4.59 -26.67
CA ASP A 212 11.01 5.39 -27.23
C ASP A 212 12.26 4.56 -27.62
N GLY A 213 12.28 3.29 -27.23
CA GLY A 213 13.38 2.35 -27.50
C GLY A 213 14.56 2.45 -26.54
N VAL A 214 14.47 3.25 -25.47
CA VAL A 214 15.50 3.43 -24.44
C VAL A 214 14.92 3.01 -23.10
N ILE A 215 15.62 2.20 -22.34
CA ILE A 215 15.19 1.83 -20.98
C ILE A 215 15.63 2.90 -20.00
N SER A 216 14.66 3.48 -19.32
CA SER A 216 14.81 4.56 -18.34
C SER A 216 14.03 4.25 -17.06
N THR A 217 14.05 5.15 -16.07
CA THR A 217 13.28 4.99 -14.81
C THR A 217 11.77 4.88 -15.02
N GLY A 218 11.23 5.49 -16.09
CA GLY A 218 9.81 5.39 -16.47
C GLY A 218 9.42 4.09 -17.17
N ASP A 219 10.35 3.12 -17.28
CA ASP A 219 10.15 1.86 -17.97
C ASP A 219 10.19 0.67 -17.03
N GLY A 220 9.80 -0.49 -17.57
CA GLY A 220 9.73 -1.73 -16.82
C GLY A 220 8.45 -1.88 -16.00
N VAL A 221 8.12 -3.11 -15.68
CA VAL A 221 7.00 -3.50 -14.82
C VAL A 221 7.55 -4.36 -13.69
N ASP A 222 7.07 -4.13 -12.47
CA ASP A 222 7.35 -5.01 -11.34
C ASP A 222 6.60 -6.33 -11.53
N LEU A 223 7.33 -7.40 -11.80
CA LEU A 223 6.74 -8.72 -12.05
C LEU A 223 6.03 -9.29 -10.82
N ASN A 224 6.40 -8.83 -9.61
CA ASN A 224 5.76 -9.21 -8.36
C ASN A 224 4.62 -8.26 -7.96
N ARG A 225 4.10 -7.47 -8.90
CA ARG A 225 2.86 -6.67 -8.80
C ARG A 225 1.93 -6.89 -9.97
N ASN A 226 2.28 -7.81 -10.89
CA ASN A 226 1.60 -7.96 -12.18
C ASN A 226 0.69 -9.21 -12.26
N PHE A 227 0.61 -10.05 -11.20
CA PHE A 227 -0.30 -11.20 -11.17
C PHE A 227 -1.75 -10.76 -10.98
N ALA A 228 -2.71 -11.62 -11.37
CA ALA A 228 -4.11 -11.22 -11.47
C ALA A 228 -4.87 -11.20 -10.12
N TYR A 229 -4.40 -11.93 -9.10
CA TYR A 229 -5.07 -11.93 -7.80
C TYR A 229 -4.88 -10.60 -7.11
N LYS A 230 -5.98 -9.94 -6.73
CA LYS A 230 -5.98 -8.60 -6.10
C LYS A 230 -5.17 -7.53 -6.85
N TRP A 231 -4.93 -7.70 -8.15
CA TRP A 231 -4.20 -6.72 -8.95
C TRP A 231 -4.89 -5.36 -8.93
N GLY A 232 -4.13 -4.33 -8.54
CA GLY A 232 -4.69 -2.99 -8.43
C GLY A 232 -5.87 -2.90 -7.46
N TYR A 233 -5.82 -3.68 -6.37
CA TYR A 233 -6.82 -3.64 -5.32
C TYR A 233 -6.92 -2.25 -4.68
N ASP A 234 -5.79 -1.59 -4.57
CA ASP A 234 -5.60 -0.18 -4.22
C ASP A 234 -4.37 0.38 -4.94
N ASP A 235 -3.99 1.62 -4.65
CA ASP A 235 -2.79 2.26 -5.17
C ASP A 235 -1.64 2.30 -4.13
N GLU A 236 -1.79 1.65 -2.98
CA GLU A 236 -0.78 1.54 -1.93
C GLU A 236 0.03 0.25 -2.06
N GLY A 237 -0.63 -0.89 -2.23
CA GLY A 237 0.03 -2.19 -2.41
C GLY A 237 0.72 -2.38 -3.76
N SER A 238 0.49 -1.48 -4.72
CA SER A 238 1.18 -1.38 -6.01
C SER A 238 0.89 -0.03 -6.67
N SER A 239 1.78 0.45 -7.51
CA SER A 239 1.63 1.75 -8.16
C SER A 239 1.08 1.66 -9.58
N PRO A 240 0.17 2.55 -10.00
CA PRO A 240 -0.19 2.74 -11.40
C PRO A 240 0.85 3.58 -12.18
N ASN A 241 1.82 4.22 -11.50
CA ASN A 241 2.81 5.09 -12.11
C ASN A 241 4.00 4.30 -12.66
N PRO A 242 4.34 4.40 -13.96
CA PRO A 242 5.49 3.70 -14.56
C PRO A 242 6.85 4.04 -13.94
N THR A 243 7.02 5.22 -13.35
CA THR A 243 8.27 5.63 -12.70
C THR A 243 8.51 4.93 -11.37
N SER A 244 7.45 4.40 -10.74
CA SER A 244 7.55 3.66 -9.49
C SER A 244 8.28 2.33 -9.65
N GLN A 245 9.03 1.95 -8.63
CA GLN A 245 9.65 0.62 -8.53
C GLN A 245 8.60 -0.50 -8.42
N THR A 246 7.39 -0.19 -7.92
CA THR A 246 6.27 -1.12 -7.75
C THR A 246 5.20 -0.99 -8.85
N TYR A 247 5.57 -0.45 -10.02
CA TYR A 247 4.63 -0.30 -11.14
C TYR A 247 4.03 -1.64 -11.57
N ARG A 248 2.70 -1.76 -11.44
CA ARG A 248 1.94 -3.00 -11.65
C ARG A 248 1.66 -3.36 -13.11
N GLY A 249 2.10 -2.52 -14.07
CA GLY A 249 1.80 -2.72 -15.48
C GLY A 249 0.41 -2.23 -15.90
N ALA A 250 0.14 -2.27 -17.22
CA ALA A 250 -1.07 -1.72 -17.81
C ALA A 250 -2.34 -2.55 -17.53
N SER A 251 -2.20 -3.82 -17.16
CA SER A 251 -3.32 -4.72 -16.80
C SER A 251 -2.79 -5.96 -16.08
N PRO A 252 -3.65 -6.71 -15.37
CA PRO A 252 -3.23 -7.95 -14.73
C PRO A 252 -2.64 -8.92 -15.76
N GLY A 253 -1.46 -9.45 -15.44
CA GLY A 253 -0.72 -10.33 -16.31
C GLY A 253 -0.36 -9.69 -17.66
N SER A 254 -0.11 -8.37 -17.72
CA SER A 254 0.34 -7.72 -18.95
C SER A 254 1.67 -8.29 -19.46
N GLU A 255 2.55 -8.67 -18.56
CA GLU A 255 3.91 -9.06 -18.87
C GLU A 255 4.03 -10.51 -19.34
N PRO A 256 4.84 -10.79 -20.37
CA PRO A 256 5.02 -12.15 -20.85
C PRO A 256 5.68 -13.07 -19.83
N GLU A 257 6.56 -12.54 -18.97
CA GLU A 257 7.20 -13.27 -17.87
C GLU A 257 6.16 -13.73 -16.85
N THR A 258 5.28 -12.83 -16.40
CA THR A 258 4.17 -13.16 -15.49
C THR A 258 3.24 -14.20 -16.08
N LYS A 259 2.86 -14.04 -17.37
CA LYS A 259 2.04 -15.03 -18.10
C LYS A 259 2.71 -16.39 -18.19
N ALA A 260 4.02 -16.41 -18.40
CA ALA A 260 4.78 -17.66 -18.51
C ALA A 260 4.79 -18.42 -17.18
N ILE A 261 5.04 -17.73 -16.07
CA ILE A 261 5.01 -18.30 -14.71
C ILE A 261 3.60 -18.80 -14.37
N ASP A 262 2.58 -17.98 -14.55
CA ASP A 262 1.19 -18.36 -14.26
C ASP A 262 0.74 -19.59 -15.08
N ALA A 263 1.00 -19.58 -16.38
CA ALA A 263 0.69 -20.73 -17.25
C ALA A 263 1.49 -21.99 -16.86
N PHE A 264 2.71 -21.82 -16.39
CA PHE A 264 3.55 -22.91 -15.90
C PHE A 264 3.00 -23.51 -14.61
N GLN A 265 2.62 -22.67 -13.65
CA GLN A 265 1.99 -23.09 -12.39
C GLN A 265 0.70 -23.90 -12.68
N LYS A 266 -0.19 -23.36 -13.50
CA LYS A 266 -1.44 -24.04 -13.93
C LYS A 266 -1.19 -25.38 -14.62
N ARG A 267 -0.20 -25.43 -15.51
CA ARG A 267 0.12 -26.64 -16.28
C ARG A 267 0.64 -27.79 -15.44
N ILE A 268 1.49 -27.48 -14.45
CA ILE A 268 2.11 -28.50 -13.59
C ILE A 268 1.18 -28.86 -12.44
N GLY A 269 0.46 -27.90 -11.86
CA GLY A 269 -0.34 -28.07 -10.65
C GLY A 269 0.57 -28.30 -9.44
N PHE A 270 1.43 -27.34 -9.16
CA PHE A 270 2.36 -27.42 -8.04
C PHE A 270 1.62 -27.53 -6.70
N THR A 271 2.21 -28.27 -5.77
CA THR A 271 1.72 -28.39 -4.40
C THR A 271 2.24 -27.27 -3.53
N TYR A 272 3.54 -26.97 -3.68
CA TYR A 272 4.24 -25.91 -2.97
C TYR A 272 5.15 -25.12 -3.89
N GLY A 273 5.45 -23.88 -3.50
CA GLY A 273 6.45 -23.02 -4.13
C GLY A 273 7.30 -22.30 -3.10
N ILE A 274 8.52 -21.98 -3.50
CA ILE A 274 9.39 -21.01 -2.83
C ILE A 274 9.86 -20.05 -3.89
N ASN A 275 9.57 -18.76 -3.68
CA ASN A 275 10.01 -17.65 -4.50
C ASN A 275 11.07 -16.85 -3.73
N TYR A 276 12.33 -17.04 -4.07
CA TYR A 276 13.42 -16.36 -3.38
C TYR A 276 13.53 -14.91 -3.83
N HIS A 277 13.45 -14.03 -2.86
CA HIS A 277 13.68 -12.60 -2.94
C HIS A 277 14.83 -12.18 -2.02
N SER A 278 15.20 -10.92 -2.05
CA SER A 278 16.08 -10.24 -1.11
C SER A 278 15.76 -8.72 -1.11
N ALA A 279 16.03 -7.96 -0.02
CA ALA A 279 16.86 -8.40 1.09
C ALA A 279 16.29 -7.82 2.40
N ALA A 280 15.81 -8.68 3.29
CA ALA A 280 15.21 -8.21 4.56
C ALA A 280 15.26 -9.26 5.70
N GLU A 281 15.82 -10.47 5.45
CA GLU A 281 15.86 -11.55 6.46
C GLU A 281 14.49 -11.96 6.98
N LEU A 282 13.51 -12.01 6.08
CA LEU A 282 12.14 -12.40 6.38
C LEU A 282 11.79 -13.74 5.72
N LEU A 283 10.80 -14.42 6.29
CA LEU A 283 10.19 -15.59 5.67
C LEU A 283 8.68 -15.34 5.56
N LEU A 284 8.29 -14.79 4.41
CA LEU A 284 6.94 -14.33 4.15
C LEU A 284 6.03 -15.42 3.60
N TYR A 285 4.73 -15.30 3.90
CA TYR A 285 3.64 -16.10 3.34
C TYR A 285 2.35 -15.27 3.29
N GLY A 286 1.36 -15.61 2.44
CA GLY A 286 0.13 -14.85 2.27
C GLY A 286 -0.67 -14.68 3.58
N VAL A 287 -1.43 -13.64 3.71
CA VAL A 287 -2.01 -12.68 2.77
C VAL A 287 -1.14 -11.42 2.63
N GLY A 288 -0.98 -10.89 1.41
CA GLY A 288 -0.22 -9.66 1.18
C GLY A 288 -1.08 -8.40 1.05
N TRP A 289 -2.34 -8.51 0.62
CA TRP A 289 -3.15 -7.39 0.19
C TRP A 289 -3.91 -6.65 1.30
N GLN A 290 -3.97 -7.19 2.51
CA GLN A 290 -4.66 -6.58 3.65
C GLN A 290 -4.01 -7.00 4.96
N VAL A 291 -3.81 -6.04 5.86
CA VAL A 291 -3.18 -6.24 7.18
C VAL A 291 -4.08 -7.09 8.09
N ALA A 292 -3.48 -7.79 9.05
CA ALA A 292 -4.14 -8.54 10.11
C ALA A 292 -5.28 -9.49 9.63
N THR A 293 -5.13 -10.06 8.44
CA THR A 293 -6.09 -11.01 7.85
C THR A 293 -5.57 -12.43 7.99
N ASN A 294 -6.06 -13.15 8.99
CA ASN A 294 -5.73 -14.56 9.18
C ASN A 294 -6.47 -15.46 8.20
N THR A 295 -5.80 -16.52 7.74
CA THR A 295 -6.36 -17.49 6.81
C THR A 295 -6.38 -18.91 7.40
N PRO A 296 -7.20 -19.83 6.87
CA PRO A 296 -7.21 -21.21 7.35
C PRO A 296 -5.88 -21.94 7.22
N ASP A 297 -5.07 -21.64 6.19
CA ASP A 297 -3.78 -22.29 5.98
C ASP A 297 -2.64 -21.70 6.82
N ASP A 298 -2.86 -20.62 7.59
CA ASP A 298 -1.86 -20.06 8.52
C ASP A 298 -1.24 -21.13 9.44
N VAL A 299 -2.05 -22.10 9.89
CA VAL A 299 -1.55 -23.21 10.72
C VAL A 299 -0.51 -24.05 10.00
N LEU A 300 -0.60 -24.14 8.68
CA LEU A 300 0.35 -24.84 7.83
C LEU A 300 1.59 -23.98 7.56
N TYR A 301 1.40 -22.73 7.21
CA TYR A 301 2.48 -21.77 6.98
C TYR A 301 3.34 -21.63 8.23
N LYS A 302 2.76 -21.40 9.39
CA LYS A 302 3.45 -21.32 10.69
C LYS A 302 4.19 -22.60 11.06
N ALA A 303 3.61 -23.77 10.76
CA ALA A 303 4.29 -25.05 11.04
C ALA A 303 5.54 -25.24 10.17
N LEU A 304 5.56 -24.71 8.93
CA LEU A 304 6.72 -24.80 8.02
C LEU A 304 7.72 -23.66 8.23
N ALA A 305 7.25 -22.41 8.33
CA ALA A 305 8.10 -21.23 8.48
C ALA A 305 8.71 -21.11 9.88
N GLY A 306 8.00 -21.59 10.91
CA GLY A 306 8.39 -21.40 12.29
C GLY A 306 7.71 -20.20 12.95
N THR A 307 8.34 -19.72 14.02
CA THR A 307 7.97 -18.51 14.75
C THR A 307 9.17 -17.57 14.82
N PRO A 308 8.99 -16.28 15.18
CA PRO A 308 10.12 -15.37 15.32
C PRO A 308 11.28 -15.89 16.18
N ASP A 309 10.93 -16.56 17.30
CA ASP A 309 11.92 -17.17 18.21
C ASP A 309 12.52 -18.50 17.70
N ASN A 310 11.89 -19.15 16.73
CA ASN A 310 12.28 -20.45 16.20
C ASN A 310 11.99 -20.58 14.71
N SER A 311 12.68 -19.77 13.91
CA SER A 311 12.52 -19.70 12.46
C SER A 311 13.10 -20.91 11.74
N ALA A 312 12.44 -21.38 10.68
CA ALA A 312 12.92 -22.45 9.82
C ALA A 312 14.16 -22.08 8.99
N ILE A 313 14.41 -20.79 8.82
CA ILE A 313 15.65 -20.23 8.27
C ILE A 313 16.31 -19.41 9.38
N PRO A 314 17.46 -19.87 9.93
CA PRO A 314 18.10 -19.17 11.05
C PRO A 314 18.42 -17.70 10.74
N GLY A 315 17.98 -16.81 11.61
CA GLY A 315 18.17 -15.36 11.48
C GLY A 315 17.05 -14.65 10.72
N TYR A 316 16.10 -15.37 10.10
CA TYR A 316 14.96 -14.77 9.42
C TYR A 316 13.74 -14.68 10.36
N HIS A 317 12.90 -13.69 10.12
CA HIS A 317 11.64 -13.50 10.84
C HIS A 317 10.46 -14.03 10.02
N PRO A 318 9.78 -15.12 10.45
CA PRO A 318 8.57 -15.61 9.78
C PRO A 318 7.38 -14.71 10.10
N GLN A 319 6.69 -14.23 9.07
CA GLN A 319 5.49 -13.39 9.22
C GLN A 319 4.58 -13.44 7.99
N VAL A 320 3.37 -12.93 8.13
CA VAL A 320 2.44 -12.70 7.03
C VAL A 320 2.98 -11.55 6.18
N SER A 321 2.88 -11.64 4.85
CA SER A 321 3.42 -10.63 3.93
C SER A 321 2.90 -9.22 4.20
N SER A 322 1.62 -9.08 4.55
CA SER A 322 1.00 -7.79 4.87
C SER A 322 1.45 -7.17 6.22
N GLU A 323 2.10 -7.94 7.09
CA GLU A 323 2.71 -7.39 8.32
C GLU A 323 3.98 -6.60 8.02
N LEU A 324 4.56 -6.77 6.84
CA LEU A 324 5.66 -5.96 6.35
C LEU A 324 5.11 -4.65 5.73
N TYR A 325 4.24 -4.78 4.76
CA TYR A 325 3.42 -3.74 4.11
C TYR A 325 2.43 -4.41 3.17
N THR A 326 1.34 -3.71 2.80
CA THR A 326 0.38 -4.27 1.86
C THR A 326 0.96 -4.37 0.46
N THR A 327 0.64 -5.50 -0.22
CA THR A 327 1.01 -5.75 -1.62
C THR A 327 -0.20 -6.26 -2.37
N ASN A 328 -0.30 -5.93 -3.65
CA ASN A 328 -1.34 -6.50 -4.49
C ASN A 328 -0.80 -6.91 -5.87
N GLY A 329 -1.34 -8.00 -6.40
CA GLY A 329 -0.85 -8.60 -7.64
C GLY A 329 0.46 -9.37 -7.50
N GLU A 330 0.83 -9.82 -6.29
CA GLU A 330 2.05 -10.59 -6.00
C GLU A 330 1.91 -12.08 -6.34
N ALA A 331 3.05 -12.76 -6.43
CA ALA A 331 3.15 -14.13 -6.90
C ALA A 331 2.58 -15.16 -5.92
N ASP A 332 2.79 -15.01 -4.62
CA ASP A 332 2.40 -15.98 -3.59
C ASP A 332 0.89 -16.00 -3.36
N GLY A 333 0.24 -14.86 -3.19
CA GLY A 333 -1.22 -14.78 -3.12
C GLY A 333 -1.91 -15.29 -4.39
N HIS A 334 -1.36 -14.98 -5.58
CA HIS A 334 -1.86 -15.53 -6.82
C HIS A 334 -1.66 -17.06 -6.91
N ALA A 335 -0.50 -17.56 -6.49
CA ALA A 335 -0.21 -18.99 -6.48
C ALA A 335 -1.19 -19.76 -5.59
N ALA A 336 -1.48 -19.26 -4.39
CA ALA A 336 -2.41 -19.89 -3.47
C ALA A 336 -3.86 -19.80 -3.98
N ASN A 337 -4.34 -18.60 -4.27
CA ASN A 337 -5.77 -18.36 -4.49
C ASN A 337 -6.25 -18.63 -5.92
N VAL A 338 -5.33 -18.65 -6.92
CA VAL A 338 -5.69 -18.92 -8.33
C VAL A 338 -5.17 -20.27 -8.80
N ASN A 339 -3.96 -20.67 -8.39
CA ASN A 339 -3.30 -21.86 -8.90
C ASN A 339 -3.29 -23.04 -7.92
N GLY A 340 -3.75 -22.85 -6.68
CA GLY A 340 -3.86 -23.91 -5.68
C GLY A 340 -2.50 -24.40 -5.15
N MET A 341 -1.50 -23.52 -5.12
CA MET A 341 -0.14 -23.81 -4.68
C MET A 341 0.22 -22.96 -3.46
N ALA A 342 0.45 -23.56 -2.31
CA ALA A 342 0.98 -22.84 -1.16
C ALA A 342 2.40 -22.35 -1.45
N MET A 343 2.64 -21.06 -1.30
CA MET A 343 3.92 -20.44 -1.65
C MET A 343 4.49 -19.64 -0.49
N PHE A 344 5.82 -19.62 -0.42
CA PHE A 344 6.59 -18.85 0.55
C PHE A 344 7.53 -17.91 -0.19
N THR A 345 7.79 -16.76 0.39
CA THR A 345 8.75 -15.78 -0.13
C THR A 345 9.81 -15.49 0.94
N PRO A 346 10.95 -16.21 0.92
CA PRO A 346 12.11 -15.83 1.71
C PRO A 346 12.73 -14.55 1.13
N GLU A 347 12.75 -13.49 1.93
CA GLU A 347 13.57 -12.30 1.70
C GLU A 347 14.95 -12.55 2.29
N MET A 348 15.93 -12.85 1.43
CA MET A 348 17.27 -13.28 1.85
C MET A 348 18.03 -12.17 2.58
N SER A 349 19.11 -12.53 3.25
CA SER A 349 19.97 -11.59 4.00
C SER A 349 20.50 -10.45 3.15
N THR A 350 20.70 -9.31 3.77
CA THR A 350 21.33 -8.12 3.14
C THR A 350 22.82 -8.34 2.91
N CYS A 351 23.44 -7.51 2.07
CA CYS A 351 24.91 -7.47 1.94
C CYS A 351 25.58 -7.28 3.31
N GLN A 352 25.05 -6.38 4.13
CA GLN A 352 25.59 -6.06 5.46
C GLN A 352 25.58 -7.29 6.37
N THR A 353 24.45 -8.00 6.44
CA THR A 353 24.32 -9.19 7.28
C THR A 353 25.18 -10.35 6.79
N VAL A 354 25.22 -10.58 5.46
CA VAL A 354 26.08 -11.61 4.87
C VAL A 354 27.55 -11.32 5.18
N SER A 355 27.98 -10.05 5.07
CA SER A 355 29.35 -9.62 5.32
C SER A 355 29.74 -9.63 6.80
N ALA A 356 28.77 -9.42 7.72
CA ALA A 356 29.03 -9.37 9.16
C ALA A 356 29.50 -10.72 9.76
N VAL A 357 29.31 -11.81 9.04
CA VAL A 357 29.75 -13.17 9.48
C VAL A 357 31.08 -13.58 8.88
N ASP A 358 31.81 -12.69 8.18
CA ASP A 358 33.09 -12.98 7.61
C ASP A 358 34.17 -13.14 8.70
N PRO A 359 34.76 -14.35 8.87
CA PRO A 359 35.73 -14.62 9.92
C PRO A 359 37.14 -14.08 9.64
N ASP A 360 37.44 -13.68 8.41
CA ASP A 360 38.75 -13.22 7.98
C ASP A 360 38.79 -11.72 7.63
N ASP A 361 37.70 -11.00 7.83
CA ASP A 361 37.51 -9.56 7.54
C ASP A 361 37.85 -9.15 6.08
N GLU A 362 37.77 -10.10 5.14
CA GLU A 362 37.94 -9.78 3.72
C GLU A 362 36.81 -8.91 3.23
N TRP A 363 35.56 -9.18 3.74
CA TRP A 363 34.37 -8.36 3.56
C TRP A 363 33.79 -7.96 4.90
N ASN A 364 33.30 -6.75 5.01
CA ASN A 364 32.60 -6.25 6.19
C ASN A 364 31.43 -5.34 5.77
N ALA A 365 30.56 -4.99 6.69
CA ALA A 365 29.37 -4.19 6.37
C ALA A 365 29.70 -2.83 5.72
N GLY A 366 30.90 -2.28 5.97
CA GLY A 366 31.37 -1.04 5.32
C GLY A 366 31.78 -1.20 3.85
N ASP A 367 31.93 -2.45 3.37
CA ASP A 367 32.20 -2.75 1.97
C ASP A 367 30.90 -2.86 1.14
N CYS A 368 29.73 -2.90 1.79
CA CYS A 368 28.43 -2.95 1.14
C CYS A 368 28.01 -1.54 0.69
N GLN A 369 27.81 -1.33 -0.58
CA GLN A 369 27.23 -0.11 -1.10
C GLN A 369 25.71 -0.07 -0.85
N SER A 370 25.05 -1.24 -0.93
CA SER A 370 23.62 -1.38 -0.66
C SER A 370 23.32 -2.77 -0.10
N GLY A 371 22.12 -2.98 0.42
CA GLY A 371 21.61 -4.30 0.79
C GLY A 371 21.69 -5.31 -0.35
N PHE A 372 21.63 -4.85 -1.61
CA PHE A 372 21.67 -5.68 -2.82
C PHE A 372 23.06 -5.86 -3.45
N ASN A 373 24.10 -5.19 -2.98
CA ASN A 373 25.46 -5.35 -3.49
C ASN A 373 26.21 -6.45 -2.75
N PHE A 374 25.70 -7.69 -2.84
CA PHE A 374 26.22 -8.85 -2.12
C PHE A 374 27.71 -9.10 -2.33
N PRO A 375 28.42 -9.62 -1.31
CA PRO A 375 29.82 -9.99 -1.43
C PRO A 375 30.03 -10.99 -2.57
N ASP A 376 30.99 -10.72 -3.44
CA ASP A 376 31.43 -11.67 -4.46
C ASP A 376 32.42 -12.68 -3.84
N ASP A 377 31.94 -13.36 -2.79
CA ASP A 377 32.72 -14.33 -2.00
C ASP A 377 31.98 -15.66 -1.89
N GLU A 378 32.63 -16.72 -2.39
CA GLU A 378 32.05 -18.07 -2.43
C GLU A 378 31.71 -18.61 -1.03
N LYS A 379 32.51 -18.28 0.00
CA LYS A 379 32.27 -18.81 1.36
C LYS A 379 31.05 -18.15 2.00
N LEU A 380 30.94 -16.83 1.85
CA LEU A 380 29.82 -16.06 2.42
C LEU A 380 28.50 -16.45 1.74
N ILE A 381 28.48 -16.53 0.42
CA ILE A 381 27.29 -16.96 -0.33
C ILE A 381 26.95 -18.43 -0.03
N GLN A 382 27.95 -19.30 0.18
CA GLN A 382 27.70 -20.67 0.59
C GLN A 382 27.15 -20.79 2.03
N GLN A 383 27.56 -19.92 2.94
CA GLN A 383 27.00 -19.86 4.30
C GLN A 383 25.54 -19.43 4.27
N GLU A 384 25.20 -18.39 3.51
CA GLU A 384 23.83 -17.94 3.34
C GLU A 384 22.93 -19.01 2.71
N PHE A 385 23.42 -19.68 1.66
CA PHE A 385 22.75 -20.83 1.09
C PHE A 385 22.48 -21.92 2.14
N ALA A 386 23.46 -22.23 2.99
CA ALA A 386 23.34 -23.29 3.98
C ALA A 386 22.24 -23.04 5.02
N LYS A 387 21.95 -21.79 5.38
CA LYS A 387 20.83 -21.42 6.27
C LYS A 387 19.48 -21.82 5.67
N ASN A 388 19.32 -21.74 4.37
CA ASN A 388 18.07 -21.93 3.66
C ASN A 388 17.77 -23.42 3.36
N ILE A 389 18.78 -24.30 3.34
CA ILE A 389 18.61 -25.73 2.97
C ILE A 389 17.56 -26.44 3.83
N PRO A 390 17.56 -26.36 5.18
CA PRO A 390 16.61 -27.12 6.01
C PRO A 390 15.16 -26.81 5.66
N PHE A 391 14.83 -25.53 5.43
CA PHE A 391 13.51 -25.07 5.04
C PHE A 391 13.13 -25.60 3.64
N ALA A 392 13.99 -25.41 2.64
CA ALA A 392 13.74 -25.88 1.28
C ALA A 392 13.49 -27.39 1.20
N LEU A 393 14.25 -28.19 1.97
CA LEU A 393 14.05 -29.65 2.05
C LEU A 393 12.74 -30.01 2.75
N SER A 394 12.35 -29.28 3.81
CA SER A 394 11.11 -29.52 4.54
C SER A 394 9.87 -29.26 3.68
N VAL A 395 9.88 -28.22 2.87
CA VAL A 395 8.83 -27.92 1.88
C VAL A 395 8.73 -29.05 0.85
N ALA A 396 9.87 -29.53 0.32
CA ALA A 396 9.88 -30.62 -0.65
C ALA A 396 9.37 -31.96 -0.05
N GLU A 397 9.68 -32.26 1.20
CA GLU A 397 9.16 -33.45 1.88
C GLU A 397 7.66 -33.35 2.14
N THR A 398 7.19 -32.14 2.47
CA THR A 398 5.78 -31.85 2.74
C THR A 398 4.93 -32.05 1.50
N ALA A 399 5.45 -31.80 0.30
CA ALA A 399 4.68 -31.93 -0.94
C ALA A 399 4.03 -33.31 -1.13
N ALA A 400 4.61 -34.38 -0.59
CA ALA A 400 4.01 -35.70 -0.63
C ALA A 400 2.78 -35.89 0.28
N HIS A 401 2.66 -35.07 1.31
CA HIS A 401 1.56 -35.03 2.27
C HIS A 401 1.26 -33.58 2.62
N PRO A 402 0.68 -32.82 1.69
CA PRO A 402 0.68 -31.35 1.75
C PRO A 402 -0.07 -30.75 2.95
N ASP A 403 -1.01 -31.49 3.50
CA ASP A 403 -1.74 -31.11 4.70
C ASP A 403 -1.05 -31.53 6.03
N ARG A 404 0.17 -32.13 5.95
CA ARG A 404 0.94 -32.63 7.10
C ARG A 404 2.40 -32.23 6.98
N PRO A 405 2.76 -31.04 7.42
CA PRO A 405 4.09 -30.49 7.22
C PRO A 405 5.19 -31.32 7.88
N SER A 406 6.30 -31.45 7.16
CA SER A 406 7.57 -31.96 7.69
C SER A 406 8.39 -30.74 8.16
N SER A 407 8.06 -30.21 9.32
CA SER A 407 8.66 -28.97 9.84
C SER A 407 10.16 -29.13 10.14
N ALA A 408 10.97 -28.16 9.68
CA ALA A 408 12.39 -28.07 10.03
C ALA A 408 12.61 -27.71 11.51
N VAL A 409 11.65 -27.10 12.15
CA VAL A 409 11.68 -26.62 13.55
C VAL A 409 10.81 -27.43 14.50
N GLY A 410 10.21 -28.51 14.00
CA GLY A 410 9.47 -29.47 14.82
C GLY A 410 8.06 -29.03 15.22
N LEU A 411 7.51 -28.03 14.56
CA LEU A 411 6.12 -27.59 14.74
C LEU A 411 5.16 -28.50 13.96
N GLU A 412 3.92 -28.64 14.44
CA GLU A 412 2.88 -29.43 13.81
C GLU A 412 1.68 -28.53 13.47
N ALA A 413 1.11 -28.70 12.30
CA ALA A 413 -0.19 -28.15 11.98
C ALA A 413 -1.28 -29.00 12.63
N ALA A 414 -2.02 -28.48 13.58
CA ALA A 414 -3.06 -29.20 14.30
C ALA A 414 -4.20 -29.63 13.39
N ASP A 415 -4.87 -30.76 13.71
CA ASP A 415 -6.06 -31.17 12.95
C ASP A 415 -7.27 -30.21 13.19
N PHE A 416 -7.28 -29.53 14.35
CA PHE A 416 -8.26 -28.51 14.74
C PHE A 416 -7.55 -27.36 15.45
N THR A 417 -7.85 -26.14 15.07
CA THR A 417 -7.38 -24.91 15.73
C THR A 417 -8.59 -24.07 16.08
N PRO A 418 -9.12 -24.16 17.33
CA PRO A 418 -10.24 -23.35 17.78
C PRO A 418 -9.89 -21.86 17.85
N ALA A 419 -10.88 -20.98 17.65
CA ALA A 419 -10.82 -19.55 17.95
C ALA A 419 -11.47 -19.34 19.35
N PRO A 420 -10.68 -19.28 20.45
CA PRO A 420 -11.21 -19.21 21.80
C PRO A 420 -11.58 -17.78 22.17
N PHE A 421 -12.64 -17.65 22.95
CA PHE A 421 -13.03 -16.43 23.66
C PHE A 421 -13.44 -16.75 25.09
N THR A 422 -13.54 -15.76 25.97
CA THR A 422 -13.82 -15.96 27.41
C THR A 422 -15.22 -15.57 27.82
N THR A 423 -15.88 -14.72 27.05
CA THR A 423 -17.19 -14.15 27.37
C THR A 423 -18.15 -14.27 26.19
N SER A 424 -19.41 -14.62 26.47
CA SER A 424 -20.50 -14.64 25.51
C SER A 424 -21.66 -13.76 25.97
N TYR A 425 -22.23 -13.00 25.03
CA TYR A 425 -23.45 -12.24 25.23
C TYR A 425 -24.68 -12.92 24.63
N SER A 426 -24.64 -14.24 24.40
CA SER A 426 -25.72 -15.01 23.79
C SER A 426 -27.07 -14.97 24.56
N ARG A 427 -27.07 -14.80 25.86
CA ARG A 427 -28.28 -14.68 26.67
C ARG A 427 -29.34 -15.74 26.37
N GLY A 428 -28.96 -16.99 26.13
CA GLY A 428 -29.87 -18.07 25.75
C GLY A 428 -30.20 -18.11 24.27
N ALA A 429 -29.64 -17.21 23.44
CA ALA A 429 -29.53 -17.39 22.00
C ALA A 429 -28.42 -18.38 21.67
N ASP A 430 -28.36 -18.82 20.42
CA ASP A 430 -27.26 -19.65 19.93
C ASP A 430 -25.95 -18.87 19.97
N GLN A 431 -24.89 -19.46 20.55
CA GLN A 431 -23.53 -18.91 20.48
C GLN A 431 -22.75 -19.58 19.35
N GLU A 432 -22.36 -18.82 18.36
CA GLU A 432 -21.49 -19.32 17.30
C GLU A 432 -20.06 -19.49 17.81
N VAL A 433 -19.42 -20.60 17.43
CA VAL A 433 -18.02 -20.91 17.72
C VAL A 433 -17.33 -21.32 16.43
N SER A 434 -16.09 -20.90 16.26
CA SER A 434 -15.28 -21.13 15.07
C SER A 434 -14.11 -22.06 15.35
N VAL A 435 -13.69 -22.78 14.31
CA VAL A 435 -12.53 -23.65 14.32
C VAL A 435 -11.97 -23.81 12.91
N VAL A 436 -10.66 -23.63 12.76
CA VAL A 436 -9.95 -24.05 11.56
C VAL A 436 -9.70 -25.55 11.61
N VAL A 437 -10.06 -26.26 10.56
CA VAL A 437 -9.99 -27.75 10.51
C VAL A 437 -9.30 -28.20 9.25
N ARG A 438 -8.36 -29.14 9.39
CA ARG A 438 -7.76 -29.85 8.26
C ARG A 438 -8.84 -30.48 7.36
N LYS A 439 -8.84 -30.19 6.07
CA LYS A 439 -9.86 -30.70 5.10
C LYS A 439 -9.98 -32.22 5.11
N ALA A 440 -8.86 -32.91 5.34
CA ALA A 440 -8.81 -34.38 5.38
C ALA A 440 -9.52 -35.03 6.59
N VAL A 441 -9.84 -34.29 7.64
CA VAL A 441 -10.61 -34.76 8.79
C VAL A 441 -12.07 -34.99 8.37
N ARG A 442 -12.66 -36.11 8.77
CA ARG A 442 -14.05 -36.51 8.52
C ARG A 442 -14.86 -36.43 9.80
N ASP A 443 -16.18 -36.49 9.67
CA ASP A 443 -17.12 -36.56 10.79
C ASP A 443 -16.81 -35.47 11.84
N LYS A 444 -16.70 -34.24 11.34
CA LYS A 444 -16.36 -33.07 12.14
C LYS A 444 -17.54 -32.66 13.00
N GLU A 445 -17.36 -32.63 14.31
CA GLU A 445 -18.38 -32.24 15.27
C GLU A 445 -17.87 -31.26 16.32
N LEU A 446 -18.69 -30.30 16.66
CA LEU A 446 -18.58 -29.55 17.91
C LEU A 446 -19.04 -30.43 19.06
N LYS A 447 -18.29 -30.46 20.14
CA LYS A 447 -18.67 -31.00 21.45
C LYS A 447 -18.71 -29.85 22.45
N TYR A 448 -19.72 -29.84 23.31
CA TYR A 448 -19.77 -28.86 24.38
C TYR A 448 -20.46 -29.40 25.63
N ARG A 449 -20.18 -28.77 26.77
CA ARG A 449 -20.85 -29.02 28.07
C ARG A 449 -21.20 -27.68 28.71
N VAL A 450 -22.40 -27.62 29.30
CA VAL A 450 -22.82 -26.49 30.13
C VAL A 450 -22.66 -26.91 31.58
N ASN A 451 -21.91 -26.12 32.38
CA ASN A 451 -21.65 -26.32 33.83
C ASN A 451 -21.19 -27.77 34.17
N GLY A 452 -20.33 -28.37 33.30
CA GLY A 452 -19.87 -29.73 33.50
C GLY A 452 -20.91 -30.82 33.33
N GLY A 453 -22.09 -30.51 32.78
CA GLY A 453 -23.19 -31.44 32.51
C GLY A 453 -22.89 -32.46 31.41
N ARG A 454 -23.94 -32.99 30.79
CA ARG A 454 -23.76 -33.94 29.67
C ARG A 454 -23.10 -33.28 28.48
N THR A 455 -22.38 -34.09 27.69
CA THR A 455 -21.84 -33.64 26.41
C THR A 455 -22.95 -33.57 25.36
N HIS A 456 -22.97 -32.48 24.61
CA HIS A 456 -23.81 -32.24 23.45
C HIS A 456 -22.96 -32.28 22.20
N ASP A 457 -23.51 -32.71 21.08
CA ASP A 457 -22.85 -32.84 19.78
C ASP A 457 -23.60 -31.98 18.76
N MET A 458 -22.85 -31.24 17.94
CA MET A 458 -23.38 -30.45 16.83
C MET A 458 -22.53 -30.63 15.59
N ALA A 459 -23.15 -30.75 14.44
CA ALA A 459 -22.44 -30.79 13.18
C ALA A 459 -21.80 -29.43 12.86
N LEU A 460 -20.57 -29.46 12.39
CA LEU A 460 -19.86 -28.29 11.84
C LEU A 460 -20.32 -27.97 10.43
N ARG A 461 -20.35 -26.69 10.09
CA ARG A 461 -20.63 -26.18 8.74
C ARG A 461 -19.44 -25.37 8.26
N PRO A 462 -19.04 -25.50 6.97
CA PRO A 462 -18.03 -24.62 6.42
C PRO A 462 -18.47 -23.15 6.52
N TRP A 463 -17.56 -22.29 6.92
CA TRP A 463 -17.75 -20.86 6.82
C TRP A 463 -17.56 -20.42 5.37
N GLN A 464 -18.40 -19.53 4.86
CA GLN A 464 -18.41 -19.15 3.45
C GLN A 464 -17.60 -17.86 3.15
N GLY A 465 -16.93 -17.31 4.15
CA GLY A 465 -16.29 -16.01 4.10
C GLY A 465 -17.23 -14.88 4.52
N GLY A 466 -16.66 -13.72 4.78
CA GLY A 466 -17.35 -12.47 5.08
C GLY A 466 -17.45 -11.57 3.84
N GLU A 467 -17.77 -10.32 4.06
CA GLU A 467 -17.97 -9.32 2.99
C GLU A 467 -16.64 -8.85 2.37
N THR A 468 -15.62 -8.70 3.19
CA THR A 468 -14.32 -8.17 2.76
C THR A 468 -13.29 -9.27 2.55
N TYR A 469 -13.20 -10.23 3.47
CA TYR A 469 -12.25 -11.34 3.42
C TYR A 469 -12.89 -12.66 3.89
N GLY A 470 -12.23 -13.77 3.57
CA GLY A 470 -12.61 -15.13 3.93
C GLY A 470 -12.62 -16.04 2.71
N GLY A 471 -12.10 -17.24 2.90
CA GLY A 471 -11.91 -18.21 1.83
C GLY A 471 -10.61 -18.06 1.05
N GLU A 472 -9.77 -17.10 1.40
CA GLU A 472 -8.39 -16.98 0.95
C GLU A 472 -7.52 -18.03 1.65
N ASP A 473 -6.42 -18.43 1.00
CA ASP A 473 -5.42 -19.37 1.48
C ASP A 473 -6.04 -20.50 2.32
N ASN A 474 -6.94 -21.22 1.69
CA ASN A 474 -7.67 -22.34 2.28
C ASN A 474 -7.41 -23.67 1.53
N LEU A 475 -6.20 -23.94 1.10
CA LEU A 475 -5.87 -25.10 0.27
C LEU A 475 -6.07 -26.41 1.03
N TYR A 476 -5.58 -26.48 2.27
CA TYR A 476 -5.53 -27.70 3.08
C TYR A 476 -6.34 -27.64 4.36
N PHE A 477 -6.72 -26.46 4.78
CA PHE A 477 -7.58 -26.19 5.92
C PHE A 477 -8.76 -25.33 5.50
N ASP A 478 -9.85 -25.43 6.25
CA ASP A 478 -11.03 -24.57 6.11
C ASP A 478 -11.50 -24.14 7.48
N GLU A 479 -12.11 -22.98 7.55
CA GLU A 479 -12.85 -22.57 8.74
C GLU A 479 -14.23 -23.23 8.74
N TYR A 480 -14.60 -23.73 9.92
CA TYR A 480 -15.91 -24.31 10.20
C TYR A 480 -16.53 -23.62 11.42
N ARG A 481 -17.85 -23.56 11.42
CA ARG A 481 -18.63 -22.99 12.51
C ARG A 481 -19.75 -23.91 12.95
N ALA A 482 -20.12 -23.79 14.23
CA ALA A 482 -21.30 -24.42 14.79
C ALA A 482 -21.87 -23.57 15.94
N LYS A 483 -23.11 -23.90 16.36
CA LYS A 483 -23.79 -23.14 17.39
C LYS A 483 -23.95 -23.95 18.66
N VAL A 484 -23.44 -23.43 19.78
CA VAL A 484 -23.76 -23.87 21.13
C VAL A 484 -25.16 -23.40 21.46
N LYS A 485 -25.97 -24.29 21.99
CA LYS A 485 -27.39 -24.03 22.37
C LYS A 485 -27.58 -24.14 23.86
N ASP A 486 -28.72 -23.61 24.34
CA ASP A 486 -29.25 -23.85 25.69
C ASP A 486 -28.39 -23.30 26.85
N GLY A 487 -27.68 -22.17 26.65
CA GLY A 487 -26.98 -21.48 27.74
C GLY A 487 -27.80 -20.37 28.38
N SER A 488 -27.53 -20.11 29.65
CA SER A 488 -28.14 -19.02 30.45
C SER A 488 -27.06 -18.11 31.05
N PRO A 489 -27.35 -16.84 31.34
CA PRO A 489 -26.39 -15.98 32.03
C PRO A 489 -25.88 -16.62 33.32
N GLY A 490 -24.57 -16.58 33.52
CA GLY A 490 -23.86 -17.24 34.61
C GLY A 490 -23.34 -18.65 34.29
N ASP A 491 -23.80 -19.27 33.22
CA ASP A 491 -23.33 -20.60 32.84
C ASP A 491 -21.90 -20.55 32.28
N LYS A 492 -21.10 -21.58 32.63
CA LYS A 492 -19.80 -21.87 32.01
C LYS A 492 -19.99 -22.93 30.94
N VAL A 493 -19.49 -22.66 29.75
CA VAL A 493 -19.56 -23.57 28.61
C VAL A 493 -18.16 -24.01 28.24
N GLU A 494 -17.92 -25.29 28.28
CA GLU A 494 -16.70 -25.94 27.79
C GLU A 494 -16.93 -26.38 26.35
N VAL A 495 -15.99 -26.05 25.45
CA VAL A 495 -16.07 -26.28 24.00
C VAL A 495 -14.82 -27.01 23.52
N TRP A 496 -15.00 -28.02 22.65
CA TRP A 496 -13.92 -28.65 21.88
C TRP A 496 -14.50 -29.24 20.60
N PHE A 497 -13.61 -29.66 19.70
CA PHE A 497 -13.99 -30.21 18.40
C PHE A 497 -13.41 -31.61 18.23
N THR A 498 -14.15 -32.48 17.54
CA THR A 498 -13.72 -33.88 17.31
C THR A 498 -13.97 -34.27 15.85
N GLY A 499 -13.24 -35.30 15.41
CA GLY A 499 -13.41 -35.89 14.09
C GLY A 499 -12.60 -37.16 13.92
N GLU A 500 -12.53 -37.65 12.69
CA GLU A 500 -11.78 -38.85 12.36
C GLU A 500 -10.80 -38.58 11.19
N THR A 501 -9.57 -39.03 11.29
CA THR A 501 -8.63 -39.02 10.16
C THR A 501 -9.10 -39.94 9.06
N ARG A 502 -8.50 -39.88 7.86
CA ARG A 502 -8.78 -40.81 6.75
C ARG A 502 -8.53 -42.28 7.14
N GLN A 503 -7.67 -42.55 8.15
CA GLN A 503 -7.34 -43.89 8.66
C GLN A 503 -8.30 -44.32 9.80
N GLY A 504 -9.32 -43.52 10.14
CA GLY A 504 -10.28 -43.84 11.20
C GLY A 504 -9.74 -43.57 12.63
N LYS A 505 -8.61 -42.85 12.77
CA LYS A 505 -8.12 -42.41 14.09
C LYS A 505 -8.96 -41.21 14.54
N LYS A 506 -9.51 -41.30 15.76
CA LYS A 506 -10.17 -40.16 16.41
C LYS A 506 -9.17 -39.05 16.75
N VAL A 507 -9.54 -37.82 16.48
CA VAL A 507 -8.79 -36.62 16.77
C VAL A 507 -9.68 -35.60 17.48
N SER A 508 -9.07 -34.78 18.32
CA SER A 508 -9.75 -33.74 19.11
C SER A 508 -8.91 -32.48 19.19
N SER A 509 -9.56 -31.35 19.27
CA SER A 509 -8.91 -30.06 19.58
C SER A 509 -8.52 -29.96 21.04
N GLU A 510 -7.75 -28.92 21.37
CA GLU A 510 -7.73 -28.33 22.70
C GLU A 510 -9.14 -27.87 23.09
N HIS A 511 -9.39 -27.79 24.43
CA HIS A 511 -10.63 -27.30 24.97
C HIS A 511 -10.51 -25.81 25.35
N PHE A 512 -11.55 -25.06 25.16
CA PHE A 512 -11.66 -23.72 25.74
C PHE A 512 -12.97 -23.57 26.51
N THR A 513 -13.02 -22.54 27.38
CA THR A 513 -14.20 -22.29 28.21
C THR A 513 -14.56 -20.83 28.18
N TYR A 514 -15.82 -20.55 27.98
CA TYR A 514 -16.37 -19.19 28.12
C TYR A 514 -17.51 -19.14 29.14
N THR A 515 -17.82 -17.94 29.61
CA THR A 515 -18.95 -17.67 30.51
C THR A 515 -19.97 -16.84 29.74
N ILE A 516 -21.25 -17.24 29.85
CA ILE A 516 -22.35 -16.42 29.33
C ILE A 516 -22.58 -15.29 30.32
N ALA A 517 -22.27 -14.08 29.90
CA ALA A 517 -22.39 -12.89 30.73
C ALA A 517 -23.84 -12.42 30.81
N GLU A 518 -24.23 -11.89 31.99
CA GLU A 518 -25.48 -11.16 32.13
C GLU A 518 -25.36 -9.78 31.46
N ARG A 519 -26.31 -9.46 30.62
CA ARG A 519 -26.38 -8.15 29.96
C ARG A 519 -27.83 -7.66 29.87
N PRO A 520 -28.05 -6.34 29.80
CA PRO A 520 -29.38 -5.80 29.53
C PRO A 520 -29.90 -6.29 28.16
N ARG A 521 -31.21 -6.34 28.01
CA ARG A 521 -31.83 -6.49 26.70
C ARG A 521 -31.60 -5.19 25.93
N ALA A 522 -30.76 -5.24 24.94
CA ALA A 522 -30.31 -4.09 24.16
C ALA A 522 -30.18 -4.46 22.68
N ASP A 523 -30.38 -3.47 21.84
CA ASP A 523 -30.31 -3.57 20.39
C ASP A 523 -28.94 -3.09 19.91
N VAL A 524 -28.31 -2.20 20.68
CA VAL A 524 -27.01 -1.57 20.36
C VAL A 524 -26.00 -1.84 21.48
N LEU A 525 -24.76 -2.16 21.12
CA LEU A 525 -23.65 -2.22 22.08
C LEU A 525 -22.85 -0.92 22.01
N VAL A 526 -22.66 -0.28 23.16
CA VAL A 526 -21.72 0.83 23.32
C VAL A 526 -20.40 0.24 23.81
N VAL A 527 -19.35 0.34 23.01
CA VAL A 527 -17.99 -0.05 23.36
C VAL A 527 -17.24 1.21 23.78
N ALA A 528 -16.87 1.27 25.06
CA ALA A 528 -16.09 2.34 25.65
C ALA A 528 -14.61 1.98 25.59
N GLU A 529 -13.84 2.70 24.78
CA GLU A 529 -12.40 2.44 24.63
C GLU A 529 -11.62 2.70 25.93
N GLU A 530 -10.43 2.15 26.02
CA GLU A 530 -9.53 2.37 27.15
C GLU A 530 -9.26 3.87 27.34
N GLY A 531 -9.46 4.38 28.52
CA GLY A 531 -9.35 5.82 28.83
C GLY A 531 -10.67 6.60 28.70
N ALA A 532 -11.73 6.01 28.13
CA ALA A 532 -13.06 6.61 28.14
C ALA A 532 -13.62 6.73 29.58
N LYS A 533 -14.32 7.82 29.86
CA LYS A 533 -14.85 8.10 31.21
C LYS A 533 -16.31 7.68 31.35
N ALA A 534 -16.70 7.20 32.54
CA ALA A 534 -18.07 6.77 32.82
C ALA A 534 -19.13 7.87 32.55
N THR A 535 -18.77 9.15 32.68
CA THR A 535 -19.64 10.28 32.33
C THR A 535 -19.90 10.39 30.84
N GLN A 536 -18.90 10.06 30.01
CA GLN A 536 -19.01 10.03 28.56
C GLN A 536 -19.88 8.83 28.14
N THR A 537 -19.62 7.61 28.67
CA THR A 537 -20.46 6.43 28.42
C THR A 537 -21.93 6.72 28.64
N ARG A 538 -22.26 7.42 29.72
CA ARG A 538 -23.62 7.79 30.02
C ARG A 538 -24.25 8.70 28.97
N THR A 539 -23.46 9.60 28.39
CA THR A 539 -23.92 10.48 27.30
C THR A 539 -24.38 9.68 26.10
N TYR A 540 -23.65 8.64 25.70
CA TYR A 540 -24.02 7.75 24.61
C TYR A 540 -25.26 6.93 24.92
N VAL A 541 -25.34 6.34 26.13
CA VAL A 541 -26.50 5.56 26.57
C VAL A 541 -27.78 6.43 26.61
N ASP A 542 -27.72 7.62 27.25
CA ASP A 542 -28.85 8.52 27.35
C ASP A 542 -29.32 9.00 25.95
N ALA A 543 -28.39 9.24 25.01
CA ALA A 543 -28.72 9.64 23.64
C ALA A 543 -29.34 8.50 22.82
N LEU A 544 -28.87 7.27 22.99
CA LEU A 544 -29.48 6.06 22.38
C LEU A 544 -30.89 5.83 22.91
N GLU A 545 -31.11 5.91 24.23
CA GLU A 545 -32.43 5.79 24.83
C GLU A 545 -33.41 6.87 24.34
N ALA A 546 -32.93 8.12 24.23
CA ALA A 546 -33.70 9.23 23.66
C ALA A 546 -33.95 9.07 22.15
N SER A 547 -33.15 8.30 21.45
CA SER A 547 -33.37 7.91 20.04
C SER A 547 -34.31 6.72 19.87
N GLY A 548 -34.74 6.08 20.98
CA GLY A 548 -35.64 4.92 21.02
C GLY A 548 -34.93 3.57 20.95
N ARG A 549 -33.61 3.53 21.15
CA ARG A 549 -32.80 2.29 21.17
C ARG A 549 -32.34 2.02 22.61
N ARG A 550 -32.22 0.74 22.94
CA ARG A 550 -31.66 0.31 24.25
C ARG A 550 -30.22 -0.08 24.06
N ALA A 551 -29.37 0.39 24.96
CA ALA A 551 -27.93 0.15 24.92
C ALA A 551 -27.51 -0.89 25.99
N ALA A 552 -26.57 -1.76 25.59
CA ALA A 552 -25.63 -2.43 26.49
C ALA A 552 -24.29 -1.69 26.45
N VAL A 553 -23.47 -1.86 27.48
CA VAL A 553 -22.14 -1.24 27.56
C VAL A 553 -21.10 -2.32 27.75
N TRP A 554 -20.01 -2.17 27.00
CA TRP A 554 -18.75 -2.90 27.15
C TRP A 554 -17.64 -1.91 27.47
N ASP A 555 -16.95 -2.09 28.57
CA ASP A 555 -15.85 -1.23 29.04
C ASP A 555 -14.53 -1.95 28.76
N VAL A 556 -13.82 -1.50 27.72
CA VAL A 556 -12.54 -2.09 27.29
C VAL A 556 -11.49 -2.07 28.39
N ALA A 557 -11.42 -0.99 29.20
CA ALA A 557 -10.44 -0.88 30.27
C ALA A 557 -10.60 -1.99 31.34
N THR A 558 -11.79 -2.50 31.55
CA THR A 558 -12.07 -3.52 32.56
C THR A 558 -12.29 -4.93 32.01
N GLN A 559 -12.72 -5.05 30.76
CA GLN A 559 -13.15 -6.31 30.16
C GLN A 559 -12.25 -6.76 28.99
N GLY A 560 -11.31 -5.91 28.55
CA GLY A 560 -10.50 -6.13 27.34
C GLY A 560 -11.31 -5.88 26.06
N ALA A 561 -10.71 -6.10 24.91
CA ALA A 561 -11.37 -5.98 23.61
C ALA A 561 -12.56 -6.95 23.53
N PRO A 562 -13.73 -6.52 23.00
CA PRO A 562 -14.91 -7.38 22.88
C PRO A 562 -14.73 -8.36 21.70
N ASP A 563 -14.80 -9.66 21.95
CA ASP A 563 -14.67 -10.68 20.91
C ASP A 563 -15.78 -10.57 19.86
N ALA A 564 -15.41 -10.72 18.58
CA ALA A 564 -16.35 -10.56 17.47
C ALA A 564 -17.51 -11.56 17.52
N LEU A 565 -17.27 -12.85 17.76
CA LEU A 565 -18.32 -13.88 17.84
C LEU A 565 -18.97 -13.95 19.21
N GLY A 566 -18.17 -13.83 20.27
CA GLY A 566 -18.67 -13.95 21.65
C GLY A 566 -19.50 -12.76 22.10
N VAL A 567 -19.17 -11.56 21.64
CA VAL A 567 -19.75 -10.31 22.14
C VAL A 567 -20.40 -9.50 21.02
N LEU A 568 -19.63 -9.02 20.03
CA LEU A 568 -20.10 -8.07 19.02
C LEU A 568 -21.22 -8.65 18.15
N GLY A 569 -21.08 -9.89 17.67
CA GLY A 569 -22.04 -10.57 16.81
C GLY A 569 -23.42 -10.86 17.44
N HIS A 570 -23.62 -10.50 18.72
CA HIS A 570 -24.95 -10.51 19.39
C HIS A 570 -25.67 -9.16 19.29
N PHE A 571 -25.14 -8.20 18.53
CA PHE A 571 -25.73 -6.91 18.26
C PHE A 571 -25.70 -6.61 16.78
N ASP A 572 -26.74 -5.99 16.26
CA ASP A 572 -26.78 -5.56 14.86
C ASP A 572 -25.92 -4.31 14.63
N THR A 573 -25.77 -3.49 15.68
CA THR A 573 -25.02 -2.24 15.61
C THR A 573 -24.16 -2.04 16.85
N VAL A 574 -22.93 -1.60 16.63
CA VAL A 574 -21.97 -1.19 17.66
C VAL A 574 -21.74 0.31 17.57
N VAL A 575 -21.72 0.97 18.72
CA VAL A 575 -21.25 2.36 18.86
C VAL A 575 -19.95 2.32 19.64
N HIS A 576 -18.85 2.47 18.95
CA HIS A 576 -17.51 2.57 19.52
C HIS A 576 -17.15 4.04 19.74
N TYR A 577 -16.70 4.40 20.95
CA TYR A 577 -16.23 5.75 21.19
C TYR A 577 -14.91 5.76 21.92
N THR A 578 -14.04 6.65 21.49
CA THR A 578 -12.65 6.74 21.95
C THR A 578 -12.41 7.92 22.90
N GLY A 579 -13.33 8.89 22.96
CA GLY A 579 -13.06 10.18 23.62
C GLY A 579 -11.92 10.90 22.90
N ALA A 580 -10.91 11.33 23.68
CA ALA A 580 -9.69 11.96 23.13
C ALA A 580 -8.56 10.94 22.83
N ALA A 581 -8.78 9.66 23.07
CA ALA A 581 -7.78 8.62 22.84
C ALA A 581 -7.83 8.08 21.40
N THR A 582 -6.72 7.55 20.93
CA THR A 582 -6.66 6.74 19.70
C THR A 582 -7.37 5.39 19.93
N PRO A 583 -8.06 4.82 18.94
CA PRO A 583 -8.59 3.47 19.03
C PRO A 583 -7.51 2.44 19.40
N GLY A 584 -7.85 1.46 20.23
CA GLY A 584 -6.93 0.40 20.61
C GLY A 584 -6.83 -0.69 19.54
N ASN A 585 -5.61 -1.18 19.25
CA ASN A 585 -5.36 -2.20 18.24
C ASN A 585 -6.25 -3.45 18.41
N ALA A 586 -6.30 -3.98 19.63
CA ALA A 586 -7.10 -5.18 19.92
C ALA A 586 -8.60 -4.97 19.69
N THR A 587 -9.14 -3.80 20.03
CA THR A 587 -10.52 -3.43 19.75
C THR A 587 -10.78 -3.33 18.25
N GLN A 588 -9.89 -2.66 17.53
CA GLN A 588 -10.00 -2.47 16.08
C GLN A 588 -10.02 -3.81 15.32
N LEU A 589 -9.16 -4.78 15.70
CA LEU A 589 -9.17 -6.11 15.09
C LEU A 589 -10.51 -6.84 15.26
N GLN A 590 -11.14 -6.71 16.42
CA GLN A 590 -12.45 -7.30 16.67
C GLN A 590 -13.56 -6.57 15.90
N LEU A 591 -13.46 -5.24 15.74
CA LEU A 591 -14.39 -4.46 14.94
C LEU A 591 -14.27 -4.80 13.44
N ARG A 592 -13.06 -5.03 12.94
CA ARG A 592 -12.85 -5.54 11.57
C ARG A 592 -13.56 -6.87 11.33
N ALA A 593 -13.37 -7.84 12.23
CA ALA A 593 -14.04 -9.13 12.14
C ALA A 593 -15.56 -8.99 12.22
N PHE A 594 -16.07 -8.11 13.09
CA PHE A 594 -17.51 -7.84 13.22
C PHE A 594 -18.09 -7.22 11.94
N LEU A 595 -17.41 -6.24 11.34
CA LEU A 595 -17.84 -5.61 10.07
C LEU A 595 -17.77 -6.61 8.92
N ASN A 596 -16.73 -7.44 8.86
CA ASN A 596 -16.63 -8.50 7.84
C ASN A 596 -17.78 -9.52 7.90
N GLU A 597 -18.41 -9.69 9.07
CA GLU A 597 -19.61 -10.54 9.26
C GLU A 597 -20.93 -9.78 8.99
N GLY A 598 -20.89 -8.59 8.39
CA GLY A 598 -22.06 -7.75 8.11
C GLY A 598 -22.55 -6.96 9.32
N GLY A 599 -21.69 -6.71 10.30
CA GLY A 599 -21.98 -5.83 11.43
C GLY A 599 -22.00 -4.36 11.01
N ARG A 600 -22.59 -3.49 11.84
CA ARG A 600 -22.70 -2.06 11.60
C ARG A 600 -22.04 -1.26 12.70
N LEU A 601 -21.28 -0.22 12.34
CA LEU A 601 -20.48 0.55 13.29
C LEU A 601 -20.75 2.04 13.21
N ILE A 602 -20.92 2.67 14.38
CA ILE A 602 -20.74 4.10 14.57
C ILE A 602 -19.48 4.29 15.38
N GLU A 603 -18.46 4.91 14.83
CA GLU A 603 -17.24 5.27 15.54
C GLU A 603 -17.20 6.76 15.80
N ALA A 604 -16.88 7.18 17.04
CA ALA A 604 -16.93 8.58 17.44
C ALA A 604 -15.79 8.94 18.41
N GLY A 605 -15.15 10.05 18.15
CA GLY A 605 -14.08 10.59 18.99
C GLY A 605 -13.18 11.56 18.25
N GLU A 606 -12.38 12.30 18.98
CA GLU A 606 -11.45 13.26 18.39
C GLU A 606 -10.33 12.59 17.60
N GLN A 607 -9.99 11.35 17.96
CA GLN A 607 -8.98 10.50 17.30
C GLN A 607 -9.61 9.31 16.56
N ALA A 608 -10.94 9.24 16.45
CA ALA A 608 -11.62 8.18 15.72
C ALA A 608 -11.11 8.13 14.26
N GLY A 609 -10.99 6.95 13.69
CA GLY A 609 -10.39 6.73 12.37
C GLY A 609 -8.89 7.08 12.31
N GLY A 610 -8.20 7.14 13.42
CA GLY A 610 -6.75 7.29 13.46
C GLY A 610 -6.02 5.97 13.22
N SER A 611 -4.82 6.05 12.66
CA SER A 611 -3.92 4.90 12.50
C SER A 611 -3.60 4.26 13.83
N VAL A 612 -3.42 2.97 13.84
CA VAL A 612 -3.03 2.18 15.01
C VAL A 612 -1.77 1.38 14.71
N ASP A 613 -0.97 1.16 15.74
CA ASP A 613 0.18 0.26 15.68
C ASP A 613 -0.30 -1.18 15.90
N LEU A 614 -0.06 -2.07 14.94
CA LEU A 614 -0.45 -3.48 15.01
C LEU A 614 0.53 -4.37 15.80
N GLY A 615 1.49 -3.77 16.50
CA GLY A 615 2.34 -4.45 17.48
C GLY A 615 3.80 -4.61 17.08
N ASP A 616 4.17 -4.20 15.89
CA ASP A 616 5.56 -4.15 15.39
C ASP A 616 6.08 -2.72 15.23
N GLY A 617 5.24 -1.71 15.53
CA GLY A 617 5.52 -0.30 15.37
C GLY A 617 5.08 0.29 14.03
N THR A 618 4.46 -0.52 13.13
CA THR A 618 3.93 -0.03 11.85
C THR A 618 2.53 0.53 12.01
N PRO A 619 2.29 1.82 11.77
CA PRO A 619 0.94 2.37 11.69
C PRO A 619 0.17 1.72 10.55
N SER A 620 -1.11 1.41 10.77
CA SER A 620 -1.98 0.87 9.74
C SER A 620 -3.22 1.75 9.57
N ASP A 621 -3.42 2.21 8.35
CA ASP A 621 -4.59 2.98 7.93
C ASP A 621 -5.69 2.11 7.29
N ASP A 622 -5.43 0.83 7.04
CA ASP A 622 -6.35 -0.10 6.38
C ASP A 622 -7.76 -0.07 6.94
N PHE A 623 -7.90 -0.05 8.28
CA PHE A 623 -9.21 -0.02 8.91
C PHE A 623 -9.98 1.25 8.57
N SER A 624 -9.31 2.40 8.61
CA SER A 624 -9.91 3.68 8.29
C SER A 624 -10.27 3.78 6.82
N GLN A 625 -9.37 3.36 5.93
CA GLN A 625 -9.57 3.45 4.49
C GLN A 625 -10.63 2.46 4.00
N TYR A 626 -10.57 1.20 4.44
CA TYR A 626 -11.38 0.11 3.90
C TYR A 626 -12.73 -0.03 4.60
N TYR A 627 -12.80 0.18 5.91
CA TYR A 627 -14.04 0.00 6.66
C TYR A 627 -14.74 1.30 7.02
N LEU A 628 -13.98 2.35 7.35
CA LEU A 628 -14.57 3.64 7.73
C LEU A 628 -14.71 4.61 6.55
N GLY A 629 -14.08 4.32 5.41
CA GLY A 629 -14.13 5.15 4.21
C GLY A 629 -13.37 6.47 4.33
N ALA A 630 -12.47 6.59 5.30
CA ALA A 630 -11.62 7.76 5.54
C ALA A 630 -10.20 7.48 5.03
N TYR A 631 -9.79 8.14 3.94
CA TYR A 631 -8.47 7.92 3.34
C TYR A 631 -7.36 8.52 4.20
N THR A 632 -7.53 9.78 4.61
CA THR A 632 -6.63 10.41 5.57
C THR A 632 -7.42 11.05 6.71
N ARG A 633 -6.80 11.09 7.88
CA ARG A 633 -7.28 11.82 9.04
C ARG A 633 -6.36 13.00 9.32
N THR A 634 -6.96 14.17 9.51
CA THR A 634 -6.29 15.36 10.02
C THR A 634 -7.02 15.89 11.26
N SER A 635 -6.44 16.88 11.91
CA SER A 635 -7.06 17.51 13.07
C SER A 635 -7.34 18.98 12.78
N THR A 636 -8.50 19.46 13.20
CA THR A 636 -8.85 20.88 13.17
C THR A 636 -9.13 21.41 14.57
N SER A 637 -8.85 22.68 14.81
CA SER A 637 -9.16 23.38 16.06
C SER A 637 -10.23 24.44 15.83
N GLY A 638 -10.88 24.88 16.90
CA GLY A 638 -11.86 25.97 16.86
C GLY A 638 -13.25 25.55 16.37
N ALA A 639 -13.54 24.26 16.25
CA ALA A 639 -14.86 23.77 15.91
C ALA A 639 -15.89 24.21 16.97
N THR A 640 -16.91 24.97 16.55
CA THR A 640 -17.98 25.50 17.42
C THR A 640 -19.33 24.87 17.15
N GLY A 641 -19.48 24.13 16.07
CA GLY A 641 -20.71 23.46 15.68
C GLY A 641 -20.45 22.39 14.63
N PHE A 642 -21.41 21.49 14.46
CA PHE A 642 -21.43 20.45 13.44
C PHE A 642 -22.75 20.55 12.66
N THR A 643 -22.70 20.37 11.36
CA THR A 643 -23.87 20.26 10.48
C THR A 643 -23.71 19.03 9.60
N GLY A 644 -24.65 18.08 9.72
CA GLY A 644 -24.68 16.89 8.92
C GLY A 644 -25.13 17.12 7.48
N SER A 645 -24.49 16.44 6.54
CA SER A 645 -24.82 16.39 5.12
C SER A 645 -25.00 14.93 4.64
N GLY A 646 -25.29 14.70 3.37
CA GLY A 646 -25.46 13.35 2.82
C GLY A 646 -26.39 12.46 3.65
N LYS A 647 -25.93 11.27 4.03
CA LYS A 647 -26.69 10.33 4.89
C LYS A 647 -27.01 10.92 6.29
N LEU A 648 -26.27 11.94 6.77
CA LEU A 648 -26.53 12.64 8.05
C LEU A 648 -27.31 13.96 7.90
N ALA A 649 -27.81 14.28 6.72
CA ALA A 649 -28.54 15.52 6.48
C ALA A 649 -29.73 15.71 7.44
N GLY A 650 -29.93 16.97 7.87
CA GLY A 650 -30.96 17.35 8.85
C GLY A 650 -30.51 17.25 10.32
N THR A 651 -29.25 16.95 10.57
CA THR A 651 -28.66 17.03 11.92
C THR A 651 -27.78 18.26 12.04
N ALA A 652 -27.80 18.91 13.18
CA ALA A 652 -26.90 20.02 13.50
C ALA A 652 -26.82 20.18 15.02
N GLY A 653 -25.76 20.77 15.51
CA GLY A 653 -25.63 21.11 16.93
C GLY A 653 -24.40 21.94 17.25
N ALA A 654 -24.46 22.72 18.32
CA ALA A 654 -23.31 23.43 18.83
C ALA A 654 -22.33 22.48 19.54
N LEU A 655 -21.05 22.65 19.26
CA LEU A 655 -19.96 21.89 19.89
C LEU A 655 -19.29 22.70 21.01
N GLY A 656 -18.80 21.98 22.03
CA GLY A 656 -18.06 22.56 23.15
C GLY A 656 -17.37 21.50 23.98
N GLY A 657 -16.44 21.92 24.85
CA GLY A 657 -15.75 21.02 25.74
C GLY A 657 -16.68 20.29 26.71
N ALA A 658 -16.42 19.03 26.96
CA ALA A 658 -17.14 18.20 27.91
C ALA A 658 -16.36 18.05 29.24
N PRO A 659 -17.00 17.72 30.37
CA PRO A 659 -16.31 17.48 31.61
C PRO A 659 -15.24 16.37 31.47
N GLY A 660 -13.98 16.78 31.56
CA GLY A 660 -12.84 15.88 31.45
C GLY A 660 -12.45 15.46 30.05
N ASN A 661 -13.07 16.07 29.03
CA ASN A 661 -12.67 15.98 27.63
C ASN A 661 -12.88 17.37 26.98
N PRO A 662 -11.89 18.28 27.07
CA PRO A 662 -11.96 19.57 26.35
C PRO A 662 -11.92 19.26 24.85
N LEU A 663 -12.69 20.00 24.06
CA LEU A 663 -12.61 19.91 22.61
C LEU A 663 -11.44 20.75 22.11
N ASP A 664 -10.25 20.23 22.26
CA ASP A 664 -9.01 20.92 21.83
C ASP A 664 -8.85 20.81 20.31
N THR A 665 -9.19 19.66 19.75
CA THR A 665 -9.21 19.37 18.32
C THR A 665 -10.41 18.50 17.96
N ALA A 666 -10.79 18.49 16.67
CA ALA A 666 -11.73 17.56 16.10
C ALA A 666 -11.09 16.87 14.89
N GLY A 667 -11.43 15.60 14.65
CA GLY A 667 -10.98 14.85 13.49
C GLY A 667 -11.65 15.35 12.21
N THR A 668 -10.87 15.54 11.16
CA THR A 668 -11.39 15.79 9.81
C THR A 668 -10.80 14.78 8.83
N TYR A 669 -11.58 14.41 7.83
CA TYR A 669 -11.27 13.28 6.95
C TYR A 669 -11.37 13.68 5.48
N SER A 670 -10.39 13.26 4.65
CA SER A 670 -10.67 13.03 3.23
C SER A 670 -11.38 11.69 3.08
N VAL A 671 -12.26 11.56 2.11
CA VAL A 671 -12.96 10.28 1.90
C VAL A 671 -12.21 9.40 0.91
N THR A 672 -12.24 8.09 1.13
CA THR A 672 -11.55 7.13 0.26
C THR A 672 -12.06 7.23 -1.19
N SER A 673 -13.34 7.48 -1.40
CA SER A 673 -13.91 7.66 -2.75
C SER A 673 -13.44 8.92 -3.51
N ASP A 674 -12.86 9.89 -2.83
CA ASP A 674 -12.28 11.07 -3.49
C ASP A 674 -10.87 10.79 -4.02
N GLU A 675 -10.18 9.80 -3.44
CA GLU A 675 -8.83 9.36 -3.82
C GLU A 675 -8.89 8.13 -4.75
N LEU A 676 -9.71 7.14 -4.40
CA LEU A 676 -9.93 5.93 -5.19
C LEU A 676 -11.32 5.97 -5.81
N ASP A 677 -11.42 6.23 -7.13
CA ASP A 677 -12.68 6.36 -7.85
C ASP A 677 -13.58 5.13 -7.64
N PRO A 678 -14.79 5.26 -7.08
CA PRO A 678 -15.70 4.14 -6.85
C PRO A 678 -16.08 3.34 -8.11
N ALA A 679 -15.91 3.91 -9.29
CA ALA A 679 -16.12 3.17 -10.55
C ALA A 679 -15.03 2.10 -10.79
N ALA A 680 -13.82 2.36 -10.29
CA ALA A 680 -12.69 1.42 -10.35
C ALA A 680 -12.56 0.61 -9.06
N TYR A 681 -12.88 1.21 -7.92
CA TYR A 681 -12.69 0.66 -6.56
C TYR A 681 -14.03 0.65 -5.77
N PRO A 682 -15.06 -0.08 -6.24
CA PRO A 682 -16.40 -0.02 -5.62
C PRO A 682 -16.41 -0.52 -4.16
N GLN A 683 -15.45 -1.33 -3.76
CA GLN A 683 -15.31 -1.85 -2.40
C GLN A 683 -14.97 -0.77 -1.36
N PHE A 684 -14.53 0.41 -1.78
CA PHE A 684 -14.16 1.53 -0.91
C PHE A 684 -15.17 2.69 -0.98
N ALA A 685 -16.38 2.42 -1.47
CA ALA A 685 -17.40 3.45 -1.62
C ALA A 685 -17.70 4.15 -0.28
N SER A 686 -17.50 5.46 -0.25
CA SER A 686 -17.66 6.28 0.94
C SER A 686 -18.13 7.69 0.58
N ALA A 687 -18.66 8.42 1.54
CA ALA A 687 -19.13 9.79 1.33
C ALA A 687 -18.91 10.65 2.57
N GLY A 688 -18.52 11.90 2.36
CA GLY A 688 -18.50 12.92 3.41
C GLY A 688 -19.91 13.23 3.90
N ALA A 689 -20.09 13.31 5.21
CA ALA A 689 -21.42 13.38 5.82
C ALA A 689 -21.61 14.54 6.81
N GLY A 690 -20.66 15.46 6.92
CA GLY A 690 -20.83 16.62 7.80
C GLY A 690 -19.63 17.54 7.84
N GLU A 691 -19.89 18.78 8.26
CA GLU A 691 -18.91 19.86 8.30
C GLU A 691 -18.91 20.53 9.68
N PHE A 692 -17.77 21.10 10.07
CA PHE A 692 -17.62 21.88 11.27
C PHE A 692 -17.87 23.39 10.99
N ALA A 693 -18.62 24.04 11.88
CA ALA A 693 -18.66 25.49 11.94
C ALA A 693 -17.51 26.01 12.80
N GLY A 694 -17.01 27.22 12.48
CA GLY A 694 -15.91 27.88 13.20
C GLY A 694 -14.51 27.48 12.71
N THR A 695 -14.41 26.47 11.89
CA THR A 695 -13.18 26.10 11.17
C THR A 695 -13.13 26.81 9.81
N VAL A 696 -11.96 27.11 9.32
CA VAL A 696 -11.74 27.75 8.00
C VAL A 696 -11.17 26.68 7.07
N ASN A 697 -11.84 26.43 5.95
CA ASN A 697 -11.20 25.71 4.84
C ASN A 697 -10.32 26.71 4.07
N PRO A 698 -9.00 26.64 4.18
CA PRO A 698 -8.11 27.59 3.51
C PRO A 698 -8.14 27.48 1.98
N TYR A 699 -8.70 26.40 1.43
CA TYR A 699 -8.77 26.09 0.00
C TYR A 699 -10.20 26.20 -0.58
N GLY A 700 -11.10 26.88 0.10
CA GLY A 700 -12.43 27.21 -0.42
C GLY A 700 -12.40 28.43 -1.37
N PRO A 701 -13.52 28.73 -2.10
CA PRO A 701 -13.63 29.90 -2.98
C PRO A 701 -13.30 31.22 -2.27
N TYR A 702 -12.70 32.14 -2.99
CA TYR A 702 -12.48 33.50 -2.47
C TYR A 702 -13.80 34.23 -2.26
N ALA A 703 -14.72 34.09 -3.22
CA ALA A 703 -16.06 34.69 -3.17
C ALA A 703 -17.08 33.73 -3.79
N GLY A 704 -18.32 33.80 -3.32
CA GLY A 704 -19.38 32.91 -3.82
C GLY A 704 -19.21 31.45 -3.40
N ASP A 705 -19.68 30.54 -4.27
CA ASP A 705 -19.70 29.10 -3.99
C ASP A 705 -18.76 28.29 -4.91
N TRP A 706 -18.14 28.92 -5.91
CA TRP A 706 -17.33 28.25 -6.92
C TRP A 706 -16.06 29.02 -7.28
N MET A 707 -15.05 28.29 -7.66
CA MET A 707 -13.74 28.72 -8.14
C MET A 707 -13.22 27.80 -9.23
N VAL A 708 -12.03 28.03 -9.76
CA VAL A 708 -11.29 27.08 -10.59
C VAL A 708 -9.99 26.69 -9.89
N ALA A 709 -9.63 25.42 -10.02
CA ALA A 709 -8.46 24.88 -9.39
C ALA A 709 -7.71 23.91 -10.31
N ALA A 710 -6.39 23.93 -10.21
CA ALA A 710 -5.49 22.93 -10.73
C ALA A 710 -4.79 22.26 -9.55
N VAL A 711 -5.21 21.03 -9.21
CA VAL A 711 -4.57 20.23 -8.17
C VAL A 711 -3.19 19.80 -8.64
N HIS A 712 -2.29 19.50 -7.71
CA HIS A 712 -1.00 18.92 -8.06
C HIS A 712 -1.19 17.56 -8.78
N THR A 713 -0.37 17.29 -9.77
CA THR A 713 -0.11 15.98 -10.40
C THR A 713 1.29 16.05 -10.98
N ASP A 714 2.05 14.99 -10.89
CA ASP A 714 3.42 14.90 -11.37
C ASP A 714 3.56 15.23 -12.87
N ASP A 715 4.68 15.81 -13.26
CA ASP A 715 5.08 16.07 -14.66
C ASP A 715 3.99 16.77 -15.48
N ALA A 716 3.28 17.73 -14.89
CA ALA A 716 2.12 18.34 -15.51
C ALA A 716 2.36 19.78 -15.98
N TYR A 717 1.79 20.12 -17.12
CA TYR A 717 1.67 21.50 -17.59
C TYR A 717 0.19 21.82 -17.86
N LYS A 718 -0.46 22.49 -16.92
CA LYS A 718 -1.89 22.78 -16.92
C LYS A 718 -2.14 24.23 -17.28
N ARG A 719 -3.02 24.51 -18.25
CA ARG A 719 -3.29 25.87 -18.73
C ARG A 719 -4.77 26.23 -18.70
N LEU A 720 -5.12 27.26 -17.92
CA LEU A 720 -6.41 27.93 -17.95
C LEU A 720 -6.26 29.20 -18.78
N THR A 721 -6.85 29.25 -19.98
CA THR A 721 -6.54 30.25 -21.00
C THR A 721 -7.77 31.03 -21.42
N ARG A 722 -7.59 32.34 -21.69
CA ARG A 722 -8.63 33.18 -22.33
C ARG A 722 -8.03 34.13 -23.36
N THR A 723 -8.83 34.50 -24.34
CA THR A 723 -8.49 35.59 -25.26
C THR A 723 -9.04 36.91 -24.71
N VAL A 724 -8.19 37.92 -24.70
CA VAL A 724 -8.51 39.30 -24.28
C VAL A 724 -8.38 40.23 -25.50
N ASP A 725 -9.45 40.94 -25.82
CA ASP A 725 -9.43 41.92 -26.89
C ASP A 725 -9.00 43.29 -26.35
N LEU A 726 -7.82 43.72 -26.72
CA LEU A 726 -7.27 45.06 -26.40
C LEU A 726 -7.18 45.96 -27.64
N THR A 727 -7.86 45.67 -28.76
CA THR A 727 -7.74 46.41 -30.02
C THR A 727 -8.17 47.86 -29.91
N GLY A 728 -9.11 48.18 -29.00
CA GLY A 728 -9.55 49.52 -28.69
C GLY A 728 -8.89 50.18 -27.48
N VAL A 729 -7.89 49.50 -26.86
CA VAL A 729 -7.23 49.94 -25.61
C VAL A 729 -5.85 50.49 -25.92
N THR A 730 -5.47 51.58 -25.25
CA THR A 730 -4.13 52.19 -25.36
C THR A 730 -3.25 51.83 -24.15
N ALA A 731 -1.94 51.90 -24.27
CA ALA A 731 -1.03 51.66 -23.15
C ALA A 731 -1.25 52.61 -21.96
N SER A 732 -1.77 53.84 -22.22
CA SER A 732 -2.11 54.77 -21.15
C SER A 732 -3.31 54.38 -20.32
N ASP A 733 -4.17 53.46 -20.83
CA ASP A 733 -5.28 52.88 -20.10
C ASP A 733 -4.84 51.78 -19.11
N ARG A 734 -3.56 51.39 -19.14
CA ARG A 734 -2.94 50.39 -18.27
C ARG A 734 -3.78 49.13 -18.18
N PRO A 735 -4.03 48.44 -19.30
CA PRO A 735 -4.78 47.17 -19.25
C PRO A 735 -4.03 46.16 -18.36
N THR A 736 -4.77 45.56 -17.43
CA THR A 736 -4.20 44.70 -16.40
C THR A 736 -5.13 43.47 -16.20
N LEU A 737 -4.59 42.27 -16.19
CA LEU A 737 -5.29 41.09 -15.66
C LEU A 737 -5.23 41.15 -14.14
N ARG A 738 -6.39 41.18 -13.49
CA ARG A 738 -6.52 41.12 -12.02
C ARG A 738 -7.28 39.86 -11.67
N THR A 739 -6.79 39.10 -10.71
CA THR A 739 -7.47 37.91 -10.20
C THR A 739 -7.11 37.65 -8.74
N GLN A 740 -7.94 36.93 -8.03
CA GLN A 740 -7.56 36.31 -6.79
C GLN A 740 -6.85 35.00 -7.14
N LEU A 741 -5.64 34.82 -6.63
CA LEU A 741 -4.90 33.56 -6.73
C LEU A 741 -4.53 33.06 -5.34
N LEU A 742 -4.67 31.74 -5.16
CA LEU A 742 -4.04 31.01 -4.08
C LEU A 742 -3.12 29.99 -4.74
N TRP A 743 -1.85 29.98 -4.34
CA TRP A 743 -0.93 28.94 -4.73
C TRP A 743 -0.35 28.30 -3.49
N ASP A 744 -0.33 27.00 -3.51
CA ASP A 744 0.31 26.13 -2.54
C ASP A 744 1.01 25.05 -3.35
N THR A 745 2.27 25.32 -3.68
CA THR A 745 3.08 24.58 -4.64
C THR A 745 4.40 24.23 -3.98
N GLU A 746 5.09 23.28 -4.49
CA GLU A 746 6.43 22.97 -4.02
C GLU A 746 7.39 24.10 -4.34
N ARG A 747 8.05 24.63 -3.30
CA ARG A 747 8.91 25.81 -3.45
C ARG A 747 10.14 25.53 -4.32
N GLY A 748 10.20 26.21 -5.47
CA GLY A 748 11.32 26.17 -6.40
C GLY A 748 11.26 24.99 -7.39
N TYR A 749 10.27 24.13 -7.27
CA TYR A 749 10.02 22.99 -8.17
C TYR A 749 8.73 23.16 -8.94
N ASP A 750 7.64 23.39 -8.25
CA ASP A 750 6.34 23.65 -8.86
C ASP A 750 6.13 25.15 -9.01
N HIS A 751 5.60 25.56 -10.16
CA HIS A 751 5.47 26.96 -10.51
C HIS A 751 4.11 27.31 -11.09
N ALA A 752 3.46 28.32 -10.51
CA ALA A 752 2.35 28.99 -11.17
C ALA A 752 2.88 30.13 -12.04
N LEU A 753 2.43 30.21 -13.29
CA LEU A 753 2.82 31.20 -14.28
C LEU A 753 1.60 31.97 -14.76
N VAL A 754 1.78 33.24 -15.12
CA VAL A 754 0.82 33.92 -16.00
C VAL A 754 1.52 34.22 -17.31
N GLU A 755 1.05 33.57 -18.38
CA GLU A 755 1.65 33.62 -19.70
C GLU A 755 0.82 34.49 -20.63
N ALA A 756 1.47 35.14 -21.60
CA ALA A 756 0.79 35.93 -22.61
C ALA A 756 1.52 35.91 -23.95
N HIS A 757 0.74 35.99 -25.05
CA HIS A 757 1.22 36.23 -26.40
C HIS A 757 0.17 36.92 -27.25
N VAL A 758 0.57 37.54 -28.36
CA VAL A 758 -0.38 38.07 -29.36
C VAL A 758 -1.09 36.90 -30.03
N THR A 759 -2.40 36.89 -30.09
CA THR A 759 -3.20 35.84 -30.68
C THR A 759 -2.71 35.48 -32.11
N GLY A 760 -2.32 34.24 -32.31
CA GLY A 760 -1.81 33.72 -33.59
C GLY A 760 -0.31 33.91 -33.82
N ALA A 761 0.42 34.52 -32.88
CA ALA A 761 1.88 34.55 -32.87
C ALA A 761 2.43 33.52 -31.88
N ASP A 762 3.69 33.10 -32.05
CA ASP A 762 4.36 32.14 -31.17
C ASP A 762 5.43 32.83 -30.28
N GLU A 763 5.12 34.04 -29.83
CA GLU A 763 6.00 34.87 -29.00
C GLU A 763 5.50 34.89 -27.53
N TRP A 764 5.47 33.74 -26.91
CA TRP A 764 5.04 33.60 -25.53
C TRP A 764 6.06 34.18 -24.54
N THR A 765 5.54 34.80 -23.48
CA THR A 765 6.34 35.23 -22.33
C THR A 765 5.54 35.06 -21.04
N THR A 766 6.21 34.90 -19.90
CA THR A 766 5.57 35.00 -18.61
C THR A 766 5.56 36.49 -18.14
N LEU A 767 4.51 36.85 -17.40
CA LEU A 767 4.31 38.21 -16.91
C LEU A 767 4.76 38.34 -15.45
N PRO A 768 5.53 39.39 -15.09
CA PRO A 768 5.78 39.71 -13.69
C PRO A 768 4.51 40.23 -13.01
N GLU A 769 4.29 39.85 -11.77
CA GLU A 769 3.21 40.40 -10.95
C GLU A 769 3.60 41.80 -10.46
N ASN A 770 2.67 42.75 -10.54
CA ASN A 770 2.90 44.17 -10.26
C ASN A 770 3.31 44.48 -8.82
N GLY A 771 2.89 43.71 -7.85
CA GLY A 771 3.26 43.80 -6.42
C GLY A 771 4.56 43.09 -6.04
N GLY A 772 5.19 42.39 -7.00
CA GLY A 772 6.43 41.64 -6.78
C GLY A 772 6.26 40.26 -6.14
N ALA A 773 5.08 39.62 -6.31
CA ALA A 773 4.86 38.27 -5.85
C ALA A 773 5.60 37.21 -6.68
N THR A 774 5.80 37.48 -7.99
CA THR A 774 6.61 36.61 -8.86
C THR A 774 8.10 36.78 -8.61
N GLY A 775 8.84 35.68 -8.74
CA GLY A 775 10.30 35.64 -8.79
C GLY A 775 10.85 35.28 -10.16
N THR A 776 12.14 35.54 -10.38
CA THR A 776 12.90 35.13 -11.58
C THR A 776 13.86 33.99 -11.31
N ALA A 777 13.81 33.38 -10.13
CA ALA A 777 14.55 32.16 -9.86
C ALA A 777 14.08 31.07 -10.79
N VAL A 778 15.01 30.45 -11.51
CA VAL A 778 14.72 29.35 -12.42
C VAL A 778 14.32 28.11 -11.61
N PRO A 779 13.50 27.18 -12.16
CA PRO A 779 13.20 25.93 -11.50
C PRO A 779 14.48 25.22 -11.06
N ALA A 780 14.46 24.59 -9.93
CA ALA A 780 15.62 23.95 -9.32
C ALA A 780 16.31 22.94 -10.25
N GLU A 781 15.54 22.23 -11.04
CA GLU A 781 16.01 21.18 -11.96
C GLU A 781 16.27 21.67 -13.38
N CYS A 782 16.10 22.95 -13.63
CA CYS A 782 16.29 23.48 -14.98
C CYS A 782 17.73 23.31 -15.48
N ALA A 783 18.74 23.50 -14.63
CA ALA A 783 20.14 23.36 -15.02
C ALA A 783 20.52 21.92 -15.41
N ALA A 784 19.84 20.93 -14.86
CA ALA A 784 20.00 19.52 -15.23
C ALA A 784 19.34 19.16 -16.58
N GLY A 785 18.60 20.10 -17.18
CA GLY A 785 17.92 19.94 -18.46
C GLY A 785 16.57 19.23 -18.38
N PHE A 786 16.21 18.78 -17.21
CA PHE A 786 15.02 17.96 -17.04
C PHE A 786 13.74 18.75 -17.27
N TYR A 787 13.56 19.86 -16.55
CA TYR A 787 12.34 20.66 -16.57
C TYR A 787 11.97 21.15 -17.99
N VAL A 788 12.99 21.49 -18.78
CA VAL A 788 12.82 21.86 -20.19
C VAL A 788 12.68 20.61 -21.08
N GLY A 789 13.28 19.50 -20.71
CA GLY A 789 13.15 18.23 -21.42
C GLY A 789 11.74 17.65 -21.34
N GLU A 790 11.13 17.65 -20.16
CA GLU A 790 9.74 17.22 -19.94
C GLU A 790 8.73 18.21 -20.51
N HIS A 791 9.05 19.50 -20.44
CA HIS A 791 8.21 20.58 -20.91
C HIS A 791 8.96 21.47 -21.92
N PRO A 792 9.16 21.02 -23.18
CA PRO A 792 9.90 21.79 -24.19
C PRO A 792 9.32 23.19 -24.44
N TRP A 793 8.06 23.41 -24.12
CA TRP A 793 7.42 24.72 -24.16
C TRP A 793 8.15 25.79 -23.34
N LEU A 794 8.82 25.38 -22.27
CA LEU A 794 9.58 26.28 -21.39
C LEU A 794 10.79 26.93 -22.05
N GLU A 795 11.27 26.42 -23.20
CA GLU A 795 12.27 27.10 -24.03
C GLU A 795 11.86 28.53 -24.45
N HIS A 796 10.57 28.85 -24.41
CA HIS A 796 10.12 30.22 -24.58
C HIS A 796 10.62 31.15 -23.47
N TYR A 797 10.85 30.62 -22.24
CA TYR A 797 11.14 31.41 -21.03
C TYR A 797 12.49 31.09 -20.39
N LEU A 798 13.06 29.95 -20.69
CA LEU A 798 14.29 29.44 -20.10
C LEU A 798 15.29 29.09 -21.20
N THR A 799 16.57 29.32 -20.95
CA THR A 799 17.66 28.86 -21.83
C THR A 799 18.58 27.93 -21.05
N LEU A 800 18.68 26.71 -21.51
CA LEU A 800 19.62 25.73 -21.00
C LEU A 800 20.94 25.83 -21.73
N SER A 801 22.07 25.83 -21.00
CA SER A 801 23.44 25.84 -21.54
C SER A 801 24.37 25.06 -20.62
N ASP A 802 25.61 24.81 -21.09
CA ASP A 802 26.64 24.15 -20.27
C ASP A 802 26.99 24.93 -18.97
N ASP A 803 26.65 26.20 -18.90
CA ASP A 803 26.85 27.07 -17.72
C ASP A 803 25.65 27.11 -16.78
N GLY A 804 24.59 26.34 -17.08
CA GLY A 804 23.35 26.23 -16.29
C GLY A 804 22.11 26.74 -17.02
N CYS A 805 21.08 27.12 -16.25
CA CYS A 805 19.77 27.58 -16.74
C CYS A 805 19.60 29.09 -16.53
N ALA A 806 19.20 29.80 -17.58
CA ALA A 806 18.92 31.24 -17.53
C ALA A 806 17.42 31.53 -17.58
N ALA A 807 16.97 32.53 -16.82
CA ALA A 807 15.58 33.02 -16.74
C ALA A 807 15.13 33.83 -17.98
N THR A 808 15.69 33.56 -19.14
CA THR A 808 15.37 34.18 -20.43
C THR A 808 15.42 33.11 -21.51
N GLY A 809 14.32 32.93 -22.21
CA GLY A 809 14.21 31.94 -23.28
C GLY A 809 14.23 32.58 -24.68
N THR A 810 13.71 31.82 -25.65
CA THR A 810 13.72 32.18 -27.08
C THR A 810 12.85 33.41 -27.39
N THR A 811 11.76 33.59 -26.66
CA THR A 811 10.80 34.71 -26.92
C THR A 811 10.43 35.49 -25.68
N GLY A 812 10.66 34.98 -24.49
CA GLY A 812 10.19 35.55 -23.24
C GLY A 812 11.16 35.41 -22.08
N GLN A 813 10.65 35.76 -20.89
CA GLN A 813 11.39 35.70 -19.65
C GLN A 813 10.64 34.80 -18.65
N TRP A 814 11.37 34.27 -17.69
CA TRP A 814 10.80 33.48 -16.59
C TRP A 814 10.37 34.40 -15.43
N ASN A 815 9.08 34.34 -15.09
CA ASN A 815 8.50 34.96 -13.91
C ASN A 815 7.51 33.94 -13.32
N SER A 816 7.68 33.53 -12.09
CA SER A 816 6.85 32.46 -11.50
C SER A 816 6.46 32.74 -10.06
N LEU A 817 5.35 32.19 -9.63
CA LEU A 817 4.90 32.06 -8.26
C LEU A 817 5.24 30.62 -7.80
N THR A 818 5.85 30.48 -6.63
CA THR A 818 6.22 29.17 -6.09
C THR A 818 6.17 29.18 -4.57
N GLY A 819 6.03 28.00 -3.92
CA GLY A 819 5.81 27.86 -2.49
C GLY A 819 4.38 28.18 -2.10
N SER A 820 4.14 28.69 -0.90
CA SER A 820 2.79 28.97 -0.42
C SER A 820 2.50 30.47 -0.39
N SER A 821 1.31 30.84 -0.93
CA SER A 821 0.77 32.22 -0.81
C SER A 821 0.31 32.55 0.61
N GLY A 822 0.10 31.52 1.47
CA GLY A 822 -0.49 31.71 2.80
C GLY A 822 -1.95 32.14 2.78
N GLY A 823 -2.68 31.78 1.74
CA GLY A 823 -4.09 32.11 1.48
C GLY A 823 -4.27 32.97 0.23
N TRP A 824 -5.52 33.35 -0.03
CA TRP A 824 -5.86 34.12 -1.22
C TRP A 824 -5.14 35.47 -1.30
N LYS A 825 -4.63 35.82 -2.49
CA LYS A 825 -3.94 37.06 -2.81
C LYS A 825 -4.57 37.68 -4.05
N GLN A 826 -4.89 38.97 -3.99
CA GLN A 826 -5.15 39.72 -5.21
C GLN A 826 -3.82 39.96 -5.94
N VAL A 827 -3.73 39.49 -7.18
CA VAL A 827 -2.57 39.67 -8.04
C VAL A 827 -2.94 40.41 -9.32
N GLU A 828 -1.98 41.13 -9.87
CA GLU A 828 -2.18 41.96 -11.06
C GLU A 828 -1.02 41.83 -12.04
N PHE A 829 -1.32 41.63 -13.32
CA PHE A 829 -0.35 41.43 -14.39
C PHE A 829 -0.57 42.47 -15.49
N ASP A 830 0.47 43.25 -15.80
CA ASP A 830 0.40 44.35 -16.79
C ASP A 830 0.34 43.81 -18.23
N LEU A 831 -0.71 44.21 -18.95
CA LEU A 831 -0.93 43.89 -20.35
C LEU A 831 -0.66 45.09 -21.29
N SER A 832 -0.05 46.18 -20.81
CA SER A 832 0.16 47.39 -21.59
C SER A 832 1.02 47.18 -22.85
N ALA A 833 1.88 46.20 -22.86
CA ALA A 833 2.67 45.80 -24.03
C ALA A 833 1.82 45.25 -25.20
N TYR A 834 0.61 44.81 -24.89
CA TYR A 834 -0.36 44.24 -25.85
C TYR A 834 -1.49 45.22 -26.23
N ALA A 835 -1.42 46.45 -25.78
CA ALA A 835 -2.40 47.44 -26.15
C ALA A 835 -2.55 47.59 -27.69
N GLY A 836 -3.76 47.71 -28.17
CA GLY A 836 -4.08 47.72 -29.59
C GLY A 836 -4.10 46.36 -30.30
N LYS A 837 -3.96 45.25 -29.54
CA LYS A 837 -3.90 43.90 -30.09
C LYS A 837 -4.94 42.97 -29.43
N SER A 838 -5.17 41.80 -30.04
CA SER A 838 -5.82 40.69 -29.36
C SER A 838 -4.70 39.81 -28.71
N VAL A 839 -4.85 39.51 -27.44
CA VAL A 839 -3.87 38.73 -26.66
C VAL A 839 -4.51 37.47 -26.08
N GLU A 840 -3.82 36.38 -26.09
CA GLU A 840 -4.16 35.20 -25.31
C GLU A 840 -3.34 35.20 -24.00
N VAL A 841 -4.01 35.00 -22.87
CA VAL A 841 -3.39 34.93 -21.55
C VAL A 841 -3.76 33.59 -20.91
N SER A 842 -2.80 32.97 -20.22
CA SER A 842 -2.98 31.70 -19.49
C SER A 842 -2.54 31.85 -18.05
N ILE A 843 -3.34 31.33 -17.12
CA ILE A 843 -2.88 30.98 -15.77
C ILE A 843 -2.45 29.51 -15.88
N SER A 844 -1.19 29.26 -15.64
CA SER A 844 -0.59 27.93 -15.85
C SER A 844 0.02 27.39 -14.58
N TYR A 845 -0.03 26.09 -14.43
CA TYR A 845 0.61 25.36 -13.34
C TYR A 845 1.52 24.29 -13.92
N VAL A 846 2.81 24.38 -13.63
CA VAL A 846 3.86 23.48 -14.13
C VAL A 846 4.47 22.81 -12.93
N THR A 847 4.55 21.48 -12.98
CA THR A 847 5.04 20.66 -11.88
C THR A 847 6.20 19.78 -12.33
N ASP A 848 7.08 19.45 -11.39
CA ASP A 848 8.05 18.37 -11.55
C ASP A 848 7.43 17.01 -11.11
N PRO A 849 8.12 15.87 -11.22
CA PRO A 849 7.68 14.62 -10.64
C PRO A 849 7.88 14.61 -9.13
N GLY A 850 6.90 14.16 -8.40
CA GLY A 850 6.97 13.93 -6.97
C GLY A 850 6.03 14.78 -6.16
N SER A 851 6.38 15.03 -4.89
CA SER A 851 5.49 15.73 -3.96
C SER A 851 5.24 17.16 -4.41
N GLY A 852 3.99 17.58 -4.38
CA GLY A 852 3.59 18.97 -4.59
C GLY A 852 2.79 19.50 -3.42
N GLY A 853 2.49 20.80 -3.49
CA GLY A 853 1.50 21.39 -2.62
C GLY A 853 0.08 21.07 -3.07
N ARG A 854 -0.88 21.80 -2.56
CA ARG A 854 -2.30 21.60 -2.90
C ARG A 854 -2.65 22.07 -4.33
N GLY A 855 -1.77 22.84 -4.98
CA GLY A 855 -1.94 23.33 -6.35
C GLY A 855 -2.24 24.80 -6.45
N VAL A 856 -2.89 25.21 -7.54
CA VAL A 856 -3.17 26.62 -7.88
C VAL A 856 -4.67 26.83 -8.05
N LEU A 857 -5.22 27.82 -7.32
CA LEU A 857 -6.63 28.16 -7.34
C LEU A 857 -6.78 29.57 -7.84
N ALA A 858 -7.79 29.83 -8.67
CA ALA A 858 -8.11 31.17 -9.19
C ALA A 858 -9.59 31.48 -9.04
N ASP A 859 -9.84 32.74 -8.70
CA ASP A 859 -11.19 33.29 -8.55
C ASP A 859 -11.24 34.79 -8.91
N GLU A 860 -12.42 35.36 -9.13
CA GLU A 860 -12.67 36.79 -9.41
C GLU A 860 -11.74 37.39 -10.47
N ALA A 861 -11.54 36.64 -11.59
CA ALA A 861 -10.65 37.07 -12.66
C ALA A 861 -11.29 38.16 -13.54
N SER A 862 -10.65 39.32 -13.69
CA SER A 862 -11.16 40.48 -14.43
C SER A 862 -10.09 41.19 -15.27
N LEU A 863 -10.51 41.84 -16.34
CA LEU A 863 -9.70 42.83 -17.08
C LEU A 863 -9.94 44.21 -16.48
N VAL A 864 -8.87 44.88 -16.09
CA VAL A 864 -8.91 46.28 -15.62
C VAL A 864 -8.35 47.18 -16.71
N THR A 865 -9.10 48.22 -17.12
CA THR A 865 -8.65 49.24 -18.07
C THR A 865 -9.05 50.62 -17.56
N GLY A 866 -8.12 51.55 -17.55
CA GLY A 866 -8.37 52.89 -16.99
C GLY A 866 -8.83 52.86 -15.52
N GLY A 867 -8.43 51.88 -14.77
CA GLY A 867 -8.82 51.67 -13.37
C GLY A 867 -10.18 51.02 -13.16
N THR A 868 -10.90 50.69 -14.22
CA THR A 868 -12.22 50.02 -14.14
C THR A 868 -12.12 48.55 -14.49
N ALA A 869 -12.58 47.69 -13.58
CA ALA A 869 -12.67 46.23 -13.81
C ALA A 869 -13.89 45.92 -14.68
N THR A 870 -13.71 45.06 -15.67
CA THR A 870 -14.77 44.57 -16.56
C THR A 870 -14.69 43.05 -16.74
N GLY A 871 -15.86 42.45 -16.91
CA GLY A 871 -15.93 40.99 -17.17
C GLY A 871 -15.33 40.16 -16.05
N THR A 872 -15.65 40.49 -14.79
CA THR A 872 -15.23 39.68 -13.65
C THR A 872 -15.88 38.32 -13.75
N GLU A 873 -15.07 37.30 -13.68
CA GLU A 873 -15.45 35.88 -13.70
C GLU A 873 -15.15 35.26 -12.34
N GLY A 874 -16.22 35.00 -11.57
CA GLY A 874 -16.18 34.30 -10.29
C GLY A 874 -16.50 32.82 -10.42
N PHE A 875 -16.59 32.31 -11.63
CA PHE A 875 -16.81 30.89 -11.94
C PHE A 875 -18.10 30.28 -11.37
N GLU A 876 -19.08 31.10 -10.95
CA GLU A 876 -20.29 30.63 -10.28
C GLU A 876 -21.17 29.69 -11.13
N THR A 877 -21.17 29.85 -12.45
CA THR A 877 -22.02 29.05 -13.34
C THR A 877 -21.27 28.26 -14.39
N SER A 878 -20.08 28.71 -14.80
CA SER A 878 -19.24 28.08 -15.83
C SER A 878 -17.83 28.66 -15.79
N LEU A 879 -16.95 28.23 -16.68
CA LEU A 879 -15.64 28.84 -16.90
C LEU A 879 -15.71 30.22 -17.58
N GLY A 880 -16.89 30.69 -18.00
CA GLY A 880 -17.07 31.97 -18.68
C GLY A 880 -16.27 32.08 -19.96
N ALA A 881 -15.42 33.11 -20.04
CA ALA A 881 -14.52 33.33 -21.17
C ALA A 881 -13.21 32.48 -21.11
N TRP A 882 -12.99 31.72 -20.06
CA TRP A 882 -11.84 30.88 -19.89
C TRP A 882 -12.08 29.48 -20.45
N ARG A 883 -11.02 28.79 -20.82
CA ARG A 883 -11.03 27.41 -21.28
C ARG A 883 -9.83 26.66 -20.75
N VAL A 884 -9.99 25.38 -20.50
CA VAL A 884 -8.87 24.49 -20.22
C VAL A 884 -8.20 24.19 -21.57
N ALA A 885 -6.95 24.59 -21.72
CA ALA A 885 -6.24 24.46 -22.99
C ALA A 885 -5.47 23.13 -23.11
N GLY A 886 -5.29 22.43 -21.98
CA GLY A 886 -4.46 21.27 -21.89
C GLY A 886 -2.96 21.58 -21.95
N PRO A 887 -2.10 20.54 -21.86
CA PRO A 887 -0.65 20.71 -21.90
C PRO A 887 -0.20 21.26 -23.26
N PRO A 888 0.88 22.07 -23.30
CA PRO A 888 1.47 22.48 -24.56
C PRO A 888 2.14 21.32 -25.29
N ALA A 889 2.42 21.50 -26.58
CA ALA A 889 3.05 20.47 -27.39
C ALA A 889 4.40 20.04 -26.82
N GLY A 890 4.61 18.74 -26.70
CA GLY A 890 5.81 18.12 -26.14
C GLY A 890 5.74 17.82 -24.64
N SER A 891 4.80 18.42 -23.91
CA SER A 891 4.60 18.09 -22.49
C SER A 891 3.76 16.82 -22.31
N PRO A 892 3.93 16.07 -21.21
CA PRO A 892 3.15 14.90 -20.87
C PRO A 892 1.64 15.15 -20.83
N ALA A 893 0.86 14.08 -20.98
CA ALA A 893 -0.59 14.14 -20.82
C ALA A 893 -0.96 14.38 -19.36
N VAL A 894 -1.90 15.30 -19.11
CA VAL A 894 -2.35 15.65 -17.77
C VAL A 894 -3.52 14.77 -17.34
N LEU A 895 -3.42 14.11 -16.20
CA LEU A 895 -4.47 13.23 -15.65
C LEU A 895 -5.64 14.02 -15.04
N LYS A 896 -5.32 15.09 -14.27
CA LYS A 896 -6.30 15.99 -13.65
C LYS A 896 -5.93 17.42 -14.04
N ASP A 897 -6.69 18.06 -14.95
CA ASP A 897 -6.45 19.43 -15.41
C ASP A 897 -7.29 20.43 -14.62
N TRP A 898 -7.23 21.73 -14.97
CA TRP A 898 -8.06 22.76 -14.37
C TRP A 898 -9.53 22.35 -14.35
N ALA A 899 -10.14 22.45 -13.21
CA ALA A 899 -11.55 22.14 -13.01
C ALA A 899 -12.27 23.27 -12.24
N ARG A 900 -13.54 23.48 -12.57
CA ARG A 900 -14.44 24.30 -11.77
C ARG A 900 -14.85 23.47 -10.54
N THR A 901 -14.63 24.00 -9.34
CA THR A 901 -14.96 23.33 -8.09
C THR A 901 -15.46 24.30 -7.04
N GLY A 902 -16.31 23.84 -6.12
CA GLY A 902 -16.74 24.60 -4.96
C GLY A 902 -15.77 24.50 -3.79
N THR A 903 -14.91 23.51 -3.78
CA THR A 903 -13.87 23.36 -2.77
C THR A 903 -12.79 22.43 -3.30
N LEU A 904 -11.56 22.68 -2.88
CA LEU A 904 -10.44 21.81 -3.14
C LEU A 904 -10.07 21.12 -1.83
N PHE A 905 -9.86 19.80 -1.87
CA PHE A 905 -9.57 19.02 -0.67
C PHE A 905 -10.63 19.22 0.41
N GLN A 906 -11.84 18.86 0.09
CA GLN A 906 -12.91 18.86 1.07
C GLN A 906 -12.57 17.87 2.16
N THR A 907 -12.47 18.35 3.40
CA THR A 907 -12.40 17.54 4.59
C THR A 907 -13.75 17.56 5.29
N TYR A 908 -14.13 16.41 5.81
CA TYR A 908 -15.43 16.25 6.44
C TYR A 908 -15.26 15.98 7.95
N GLY A 909 -16.17 16.49 8.75
CA GLY A 909 -16.26 16.16 10.18
C GLY A 909 -16.91 14.80 10.45
N ALA A 910 -17.46 14.17 9.41
CA ALA A 910 -18.03 12.83 9.44
C ALA A 910 -17.94 12.15 8.08
N VAL A 911 -17.82 10.82 8.06
CA VAL A 911 -17.81 9.98 6.86
C VAL A 911 -18.82 8.85 7.00
N THR A 912 -19.44 8.43 5.91
CA THR A 912 -20.35 7.28 5.88
C THR A 912 -19.98 6.33 4.75
N THR A 913 -20.08 5.03 5.06
CA THR A 913 -20.13 3.93 4.09
C THR A 913 -21.53 3.29 4.13
N ASP A 914 -21.70 2.11 3.60
CA ASP A 914 -22.95 1.35 3.76
C ASP A 914 -23.08 0.79 5.19
N ASP A 915 -21.96 0.41 5.82
CA ASP A 915 -21.94 -0.27 7.11
C ASP A 915 -21.38 0.58 8.25
N THR A 916 -20.84 1.77 7.97
CA THR A 916 -20.19 2.58 8.99
C THR A 916 -20.60 4.05 8.97
N VAL A 917 -20.55 4.67 10.16
CA VAL A 917 -20.60 6.13 10.35
C VAL A 917 -19.43 6.52 11.24
N LEU A 918 -18.52 7.32 10.72
CA LEU A 918 -17.38 7.88 11.43
C LEU A 918 -17.66 9.33 11.79
N LEU A 919 -17.43 9.70 13.05
CA LEU A 919 -17.59 11.06 13.57
C LEU A 919 -16.27 11.55 14.16
N GLY A 920 -15.71 12.64 13.65
CA GLY A 920 -14.47 13.25 14.12
C GLY A 920 -14.55 13.95 15.48
N PHE A 921 -15.61 13.68 16.25
CA PHE A 921 -15.82 14.21 17.59
C PHE A 921 -16.66 13.24 18.42
N GLY A 922 -16.49 13.29 19.72
CA GLY A 922 -17.34 12.54 20.63
C GLY A 922 -18.72 13.19 20.83
N LEU A 923 -19.78 12.42 21.01
CA LEU A 923 -21.13 12.94 21.29
C LEU A 923 -21.21 13.83 22.53
N GLU A 924 -20.29 13.66 23.47
CA GLU A 924 -20.17 14.50 24.67
C GLU A 924 -19.93 15.97 24.33
N HIS A 925 -19.37 16.25 23.15
CA HIS A 925 -19.12 17.63 22.68
C HIS A 925 -20.35 18.32 22.13
N LEU A 926 -21.40 17.60 21.70
CA LEU A 926 -22.67 18.23 21.40
C LEU A 926 -23.31 18.76 22.68
N THR A 927 -23.51 20.06 22.77
CA THR A 927 -23.95 20.72 24.02
C THR A 927 -25.39 20.40 24.40
N ALA A 928 -26.28 20.18 23.41
CA ALA A 928 -27.70 19.89 23.65
C ALA A 928 -27.98 18.38 23.56
N PRO A 929 -28.61 17.77 24.60
CA PRO A 929 -28.99 16.36 24.57
C PRO A 929 -29.92 15.97 23.39
N ALA A 930 -30.77 16.90 22.94
CA ALA A 930 -31.65 16.68 21.78
C ALA A 930 -30.86 16.46 20.48
N ASP A 931 -29.77 17.21 20.28
CA ASP A 931 -28.91 17.12 19.09
C ASP A 931 -28.14 15.79 19.08
N ARG A 932 -27.68 15.33 20.24
CA ARG A 932 -27.05 14.00 20.41
C ARG A 932 -27.99 12.88 19.97
N ALA A 933 -29.24 12.92 20.46
CA ALA A 933 -30.26 11.93 20.12
C ALA A 933 -30.68 12.01 18.64
N ALA A 934 -30.72 13.22 18.07
CA ALA A 934 -31.04 13.43 16.66
C ALA A 934 -29.94 12.88 15.74
N LEU A 935 -28.68 13.15 16.08
CA LEU A 935 -27.52 12.65 15.32
C LEU A 935 -27.46 11.10 15.36
N LEU A 936 -27.55 10.50 16.55
CA LEU A 936 -27.53 9.04 16.66
C LEU A 936 -28.72 8.38 15.96
N ARG A 937 -29.91 8.98 16.04
CA ARG A 937 -31.08 8.45 15.33
C ARG A 937 -30.85 8.48 13.81
N ARG A 938 -30.27 9.55 13.29
CA ARG A 938 -29.99 9.66 11.86
C ARG A 938 -28.84 8.73 11.44
N ALA A 939 -27.78 8.62 12.24
CA ALA A 939 -26.68 7.70 12.00
C ALA A 939 -27.14 6.23 11.96
N LEU A 940 -27.95 5.83 12.94
CA LEU A 940 -28.57 4.49 12.94
C LEU A 940 -29.48 4.28 11.73
N GLY A 941 -30.28 5.30 11.35
CA GLY A 941 -31.10 5.25 10.14
C GLY A 941 -30.29 5.15 8.85
N ALA A 942 -29.15 5.79 8.79
CA ALA A 942 -28.23 5.72 7.64
C ALA A 942 -27.63 4.33 7.43
N LEU A 943 -27.43 3.59 8.52
CA LEU A 943 -26.96 2.19 8.47
C LEU A 943 -28.09 1.19 8.16
N ASP A 944 -29.38 1.60 8.30
CA ASP A 944 -30.54 0.76 7.98
C ASP A 944 -31.02 0.96 6.52
N GLU A 945 -30.58 2.04 5.83
CA GLU A 945 -30.89 2.36 4.43
C GLU A 945 -30.05 1.51 3.47
#